data_fa9c3ffc8052767bc6e1a72834ec5fef
#
_entry.id   fa9c3ffc8052767bc6e1a72834ec5fef
#
_cell.length_a   1.000
_cell.length_b   1.000
_cell.length_c   1.000
_cell.angle_alpha   90.00
_cell.angle_beta   90.00
_cell.angle_gamma   90.00
#
_symmetry.space_group_name_H-M   'P 1'
#
loop_
_entity.id
_entity.type
_entity.pdbx_description
1 polymer ?
#
loop_
_entity_poly.entity_id
_entity_poly.type
_entity_poly.pdbx_seq_one_letter_code
_entity_poly.pdbx_strand_id
1 'polypeptide(L)'
;MRKIGVLFVSLLLIFSLIACGTNPYVYKQESTVKKDAAVLPCNGKVLETKSGVYTEICRTDRQAMYADLVSGWFVVENLTSGKMWFSVPDDITEDTISKGISMQEMRSQINVGYIFCDDENISTVSRYINSDAGSYGCDGISTEKLPNGIRVTYAFPDYGFTIPVEYTLEKDYFSARVLLDQIKEGTLCYVTEIILLPNLCSANWNASGYLFIPEGSGAIAHMNRGGEENTYEGRVYGSDIMVDSEQKKQFNQSVRMPVFGLVNNNDAIVGIIENGDTAASIVAQTQSEECGYNYIGSKYFVRYLFTKKMFKGDGNNVHSFCRASNRDFSQKEYSVRYYTISGSNISYVDIAGLYRDYLVDEKGLVKRESEPVMNIKYYGLIDCKKNFAGISYTGKMSLTTYKQAREFTEYLLENGASSLNVIYTGWSGDGLTNDKVQTKASPSGKLGGRKAFETLREYLKDKKITFSPDVELLQFSSGGNGYSVRKNAVRSVFSDRTPLYRYDAATGLPQTSSKLSYCLTASSAYKAYTTYLNGFVKLKTDSVLLSSLGSEWYSSWNLRNTENGAVTVGTYCDILSKYADKQKVLLRESNAYAFPYASKITEVPASSGSNDFFDEDVPFYQIVLHGYIPMTSVSLSNDFNPIDSFLQTVETGSELLFDGIYEDSSKLIETDYNSLYSKTCNLWAQRAIENYKEYMPLLSKISNSTIIYHKKIDQNLVYIIYDNGVNVLVNYEADAASFEGHEVSAKGFSYWE
;
A
#
# COMPACT_ATOMS: atom_id res chain seq x y z
N MET A 1 -21.88 41.60 46.14
CA MET A 1 -20.96 41.59 44.99
C MET A 1 -19.86 40.49 45.02
N ARG A 2 -19.66 39.73 46.11
CA ARG A 2 -18.67 38.62 46.15
C ARG A 2 -19.20 37.22 45.70
N LYS A 3 -20.51 37.05 45.55
CA LYS A 3 -21.13 35.77 45.12
C LYS A 3 -21.37 35.65 43.61
N ILE A 4 -21.30 36.76 42.88
CA ILE A 4 -21.48 36.77 41.42
C ILE A 4 -20.16 36.52 40.69
N GLY A 5 -19.02 36.89 41.29
CA GLY A 5 -17.68 36.65 40.73
C GLY A 5 -17.25 35.16 40.71
N VAL A 6 -17.72 34.38 41.69
CA VAL A 6 -17.37 32.96 41.80
C VAL A 6 -18.17 32.12 40.77
N LEU A 7 -19.40 32.55 40.44
CA LEU A 7 -20.21 31.85 39.45
C LEU A 7 -19.70 32.11 38.02
N PHE A 8 -19.12 33.28 37.74
CA PHE A 8 -18.54 33.60 36.44
C PHE A 8 -17.19 32.90 36.19
N VAL A 9 -16.38 32.73 37.23
CA VAL A 9 -15.10 31.97 37.12
C VAL A 9 -15.39 30.46 36.96
N SER A 10 -16.43 29.95 37.65
CA SER A 10 -16.84 28.56 37.52
C SER A 10 -17.45 28.26 36.12
N LEU A 11 -18.18 29.21 35.54
CA LEU A 11 -18.71 29.07 34.18
C LEU A 11 -17.60 29.17 33.11
N LEU A 12 -16.61 30.02 33.31
CA LEU A 12 -15.45 30.12 32.41
C LEU A 12 -14.53 28.87 32.49
N LEU A 13 -14.42 28.24 33.66
CA LEU A 13 -13.69 26.98 33.83
C LEU A 13 -14.46 25.79 33.24
N ILE A 14 -15.79 25.79 33.24
CA ILE A 14 -16.62 24.78 32.61
C ILE A 14 -16.57 24.94 31.09
N PHE A 15 -16.55 26.17 30.56
CA PHE A 15 -16.37 26.41 29.12
C PHE A 15 -14.95 26.14 28.60
N SER A 16 -13.91 26.26 29.46
CA SER A 16 -12.54 25.90 29.08
C SER A 16 -12.28 24.39 29.10
N LEU A 17 -13.06 23.60 29.83
CA LEU A 17 -13.02 22.14 29.85
C LEU A 17 -13.82 21.51 28.68
N ILE A 18 -14.78 22.25 28.09
CA ILE A 18 -15.54 21.79 26.92
C ILE A 18 -14.81 22.16 25.62
N ALA A 19 -13.77 23.00 25.66
CA ALA A 19 -12.94 23.35 24.49
C ALA A 19 -11.69 22.47 24.30
N CYS A 20 -11.47 21.46 25.16
CA CYS A 20 -10.68 20.30 24.79
C CYS A 20 -11.54 19.41 23.92
N GLY A 21 -11.69 19.81 22.64
CA GLY A 21 -12.35 19.00 21.64
C GLY A 21 -11.65 17.64 21.58
N THR A 22 -12.31 16.63 22.10
CA THR A 22 -12.06 15.26 21.68
C THR A 22 -12.08 15.29 20.18
N ASN A 23 -10.98 14.92 19.53
CA ASN A 23 -10.89 14.79 18.10
C ASN A 23 -12.06 13.89 17.66
N PRO A 24 -13.09 14.38 16.93
CA PRO A 24 -14.24 13.58 16.56
C PRO A 24 -13.87 12.46 15.57
N TYR A 25 -12.63 12.40 15.13
CA TYR A 25 -12.07 11.45 14.19
C TYR A 25 -11.13 10.44 14.85
N VAL A 26 -11.44 10.00 16.05
CA VAL A 26 -10.82 8.77 16.56
C VAL A 26 -11.41 7.64 15.72
N TYR A 27 -10.62 7.08 14.81
CA TYR A 27 -10.91 5.83 14.15
C TYR A 27 -11.21 4.81 15.25
N LYS A 28 -12.50 4.51 15.46
CA LYS A 28 -12.89 3.36 16.23
C LYS A 28 -12.62 2.17 15.34
N GLN A 29 -11.45 1.61 15.46
CA GLN A 29 -11.25 0.23 15.12
C GLN A 29 -12.16 -0.54 16.08
N GLU A 30 -13.37 -0.86 15.64
CA GLU A 30 -14.22 -1.82 16.34
C GLU A 30 -13.41 -3.12 16.28
N SER A 31 -12.83 -3.49 17.43
CA SER A 31 -12.43 -4.86 17.61
C SER A 31 -13.71 -5.67 17.42
N THR A 32 -13.88 -6.25 16.25
CA THR A 32 -14.89 -7.27 16.04
C THR A 32 -14.49 -8.38 16.97
N VAL A 33 -15.12 -8.42 18.15
CA VAL A 33 -15.08 -9.58 19.03
C VAL A 33 -15.70 -10.69 18.18
N LYS A 34 -14.82 -11.49 17.56
CA LYS A 34 -15.25 -12.61 16.74
C LYS A 34 -15.92 -13.63 17.65
N LYS A 35 -17.00 -14.20 17.14
CA LYS A 35 -17.65 -15.36 17.74
C LYS A 35 -16.56 -16.40 18.03
N ASP A 36 -16.50 -16.87 19.27
CA ASP A 36 -15.57 -17.87 19.75
C ASP A 36 -15.42 -19.00 18.73
N ALA A 37 -14.20 -19.20 18.24
CA ALA A 37 -13.87 -20.41 17.51
C ALA A 37 -14.16 -21.58 18.44
N ALA A 38 -14.75 -22.64 17.93
CA ALA A 38 -14.95 -23.85 18.72
C ALA A 38 -13.58 -24.48 19.00
N VAL A 39 -12.99 -24.12 20.14
CA VAL A 39 -11.77 -24.76 20.63
C VAL A 39 -12.13 -26.14 21.08
N LEU A 40 -11.56 -27.16 20.45
CA LEU A 40 -11.77 -28.55 20.81
C LEU A 40 -10.98 -28.88 22.07
N PRO A 41 -11.44 -29.89 22.87
CA PRO A 41 -10.67 -30.35 24.01
C PRO A 41 -9.24 -30.74 23.63
N CYS A 42 -8.28 -30.26 24.40
CA CYS A 42 -6.88 -30.63 24.26
C CYS A 42 -6.68 -32.11 24.55
N ASN A 43 -5.99 -32.83 23.67
CA ASN A 43 -5.71 -34.25 23.87
C ASN A 43 -4.50 -34.49 24.78
N GLY A 44 -3.77 -33.44 25.20
CA GLY A 44 -2.56 -33.54 26.03
C GLY A 44 -1.39 -34.24 25.31
N LYS A 45 -1.42 -34.28 23.98
CA LYS A 45 -0.35 -34.87 23.16
C LYS A 45 0.96 -34.16 23.44
N VAL A 46 2.01 -34.93 23.63
CA VAL A 46 3.38 -34.41 23.70
C VAL A 46 4.04 -34.60 22.35
N LEU A 47 4.66 -33.54 21.85
CA LEU A 47 5.44 -33.49 20.61
C LEU A 47 6.92 -33.39 20.96
N GLU A 48 7.71 -34.39 20.63
CA GLU A 48 9.16 -34.38 20.76
C GLU A 48 9.78 -34.06 19.39
N THR A 49 10.62 -33.08 19.34
CA THR A 49 11.30 -32.59 18.12
C THR A 49 12.77 -32.33 18.39
N LYS A 50 13.54 -31.92 17.40
CA LYS A 50 14.96 -31.58 17.57
C LYS A 50 15.16 -30.30 18.39
N SER A 51 14.23 -29.33 18.26
CA SER A 51 14.28 -28.06 18.98
C SER A 51 13.78 -28.13 20.42
N GLY A 52 12.99 -29.19 20.78
CA GLY A 52 12.48 -29.32 22.15
C GLY A 52 11.30 -30.26 22.29
N VAL A 53 10.68 -30.18 23.48
CA VAL A 53 9.50 -30.94 23.84
C VAL A 53 8.32 -30.00 24.06
N TYR A 54 7.27 -30.16 23.31
CA TYR A 54 6.10 -29.29 23.30
C TYR A 54 4.84 -30.05 23.74
N THR A 55 3.98 -29.40 24.50
CA THR A 55 2.71 -29.96 24.92
C THR A 55 1.56 -29.33 24.17
N GLU A 56 0.58 -30.09 23.72
CA GLU A 56 -0.61 -29.58 23.06
C GLU A 56 -1.35 -28.59 23.99
N ILE A 57 -1.56 -27.38 23.50
CA ILE A 57 -2.21 -26.28 24.22
C ILE A 57 -3.68 -26.20 23.82
N CYS A 58 -3.94 -26.19 22.51
CA CYS A 58 -5.28 -26.14 21.94
C CYS A 58 -5.26 -26.70 20.51
N ARG A 59 -6.46 -26.95 19.98
CA ARG A 59 -6.65 -27.41 18.60
C ARG A 59 -7.98 -26.96 18.04
N THR A 60 -8.06 -26.94 16.73
CA THR A 60 -9.29 -26.82 15.94
C THR A 60 -9.47 -28.10 15.09
N ASP A 61 -10.41 -28.12 14.18
CA ASP A 61 -10.55 -29.19 13.18
C ASP A 61 -9.43 -29.21 12.13
N ARG A 62 -8.71 -28.09 11.96
CA ARG A 62 -7.68 -27.92 10.92
C ARG A 62 -6.26 -27.78 11.44
N GLN A 63 -6.09 -27.28 12.66
CA GLN A 63 -4.78 -26.94 13.21
C GLN A 63 -4.66 -27.37 14.67
N ALA A 64 -3.43 -27.66 15.12
CA ALA A 64 -3.11 -27.85 16.52
C ALA A 64 -1.92 -26.98 16.91
N MET A 65 -1.95 -26.43 18.12
CA MET A 65 -0.87 -25.66 18.70
C MET A 65 -0.24 -26.41 19.87
N TYR A 66 1.06 -26.57 19.83
CA TYR A 66 1.88 -27.15 20.89
C TYR A 66 2.83 -26.06 21.41
N ALA A 67 3.08 -26.01 22.73
CA ALA A 67 4.02 -25.04 23.28
C ALA A 67 4.85 -25.64 24.43
N ASP A 68 6.04 -25.11 24.58
CA ASP A 68 6.85 -25.19 25.79
C ASP A 68 6.56 -23.94 26.65
N LEU A 69 5.97 -24.13 27.81
CA LEU A 69 5.59 -23.02 28.68
C LEU A 69 6.78 -22.40 29.43
N VAL A 70 7.97 -22.99 29.35
CA VAL A 70 9.18 -22.44 29.97
C VAL A 70 9.85 -21.44 29.03
N SER A 71 10.09 -21.84 27.81
CA SER A 71 10.69 -20.97 26.77
C SER A 71 9.70 -20.02 26.09
N GLY A 72 8.41 -20.38 26.10
CA GLY A 72 7.39 -19.71 25.30
C GLY A 72 7.40 -20.11 23.83
N TRP A 73 8.28 -21.04 23.42
CA TRP A 73 8.35 -21.54 22.06
C TRP A 73 7.14 -22.39 21.74
N PHE A 74 6.71 -22.36 20.47
CA PHE A 74 5.52 -23.10 20.04
C PHE A 74 5.66 -23.64 18.62
N VAL A 75 4.78 -24.58 18.30
CA VAL A 75 4.62 -25.21 16.98
C VAL A 75 3.17 -25.16 16.59
N VAL A 76 2.88 -24.82 15.34
CA VAL A 76 1.55 -24.92 14.73
C VAL A 76 1.57 -26.04 13.71
N GLU A 77 0.76 -27.08 13.92
CA GLU A 77 0.59 -28.22 13.02
C GLU A 77 -0.64 -28.00 12.14
N ASN A 78 -0.48 -28.11 10.82
CA ASN A 78 -1.60 -28.28 9.89
C ASN A 78 -2.06 -29.74 9.93
N LEU A 79 -3.24 -30.01 10.47
CA LEU A 79 -3.76 -31.37 10.67
C LEU A 79 -4.13 -32.08 9.36
N THR A 80 -4.28 -31.38 8.27
CA THR A 80 -4.59 -31.96 6.96
C THR A 80 -3.34 -32.55 6.30
N SER A 81 -2.22 -31.82 6.36
CA SER A 81 -0.95 -32.25 5.73
C SER A 81 0.06 -32.84 6.72
N GLY A 82 -0.10 -32.60 8.01
CA GLY A 82 0.90 -32.90 9.04
C GLY A 82 2.11 -31.95 9.02
N LYS A 83 2.08 -30.87 8.20
CA LYS A 83 3.17 -29.89 8.17
C LYS A 83 3.19 -29.08 9.47
N MET A 84 4.38 -28.94 10.03
CA MET A 84 4.63 -28.20 11.25
C MET A 84 5.36 -26.89 10.94
N TRP A 85 4.92 -25.81 11.57
CA TRP A 85 5.51 -24.48 11.50
C TRP A 85 5.98 -24.08 12.88
N PHE A 86 7.26 -23.81 13.01
CA PHE A 86 7.95 -23.61 14.29
C PHE A 86 8.18 -22.11 14.52
N SER A 87 7.95 -21.64 15.76
CA SER A 87 8.34 -20.29 16.17
C SER A 87 9.85 -20.11 16.26
N VAL A 88 10.57 -21.20 16.46
CA VAL A 88 12.05 -21.32 16.37
C VAL A 88 12.33 -22.55 15.51
N PRO A 89 13.13 -22.47 14.45
CA PRO A 89 13.35 -23.57 13.52
C PRO A 89 13.78 -24.87 14.22
N ASP A 90 13.15 -26.01 13.85
CA ASP A 90 13.41 -27.30 14.48
C ASP A 90 14.83 -27.83 14.23
N ASP A 91 15.39 -27.48 13.09
CA ASP A 91 16.72 -27.87 12.65
C ASP A 91 17.83 -26.85 13.01
N ILE A 92 17.55 -25.89 13.89
CA ILE A 92 18.47 -24.84 14.32
C ILE A 92 19.80 -25.37 14.87
N THR A 93 19.77 -26.55 15.50
CA THR A 93 20.98 -27.21 16.02
C THR A 93 21.87 -27.81 14.95
N GLU A 94 21.37 -27.99 13.74
CA GLU A 94 22.07 -28.52 12.57
C GLU A 94 22.68 -27.40 11.71
N ASP A 95 22.29 -26.13 11.98
CA ASP A 95 22.78 -24.97 11.27
C ASP A 95 24.27 -24.74 11.58
N THR A 96 25.08 -24.83 10.54
CA THR A 96 26.56 -24.59 10.60
C THR A 96 26.96 -23.23 10.06
N ILE A 97 26.00 -22.46 9.51
CA ILE A 97 26.18 -21.16 8.86
C ILE A 97 25.97 -20.03 9.86
N SER A 98 24.81 -19.97 10.49
CA SER A 98 24.45 -18.89 11.41
C SER A 98 25.31 -18.90 12.67
N LYS A 99 25.85 -17.73 13.04
CA LYS A 99 26.75 -17.57 14.19
C LYS A 99 26.45 -16.29 14.96
N GLY A 100 26.78 -16.27 16.24
CA GLY A 100 26.67 -15.07 17.07
C GLY A 100 25.27 -14.51 17.11
N ILE A 101 25.11 -13.25 16.67
CA ILE A 101 23.83 -12.53 16.68
C ILE A 101 22.81 -13.22 15.78
N SER A 102 23.19 -13.64 14.58
CA SER A 102 22.28 -14.33 13.65
C SER A 102 21.68 -15.60 14.25
N MET A 103 22.49 -16.39 14.98
CA MET A 103 22.00 -17.58 15.70
C MET A 103 20.99 -17.22 16.80
N GLN A 104 21.21 -16.11 17.53
CA GLN A 104 20.29 -15.64 18.56
C GLN A 104 18.99 -15.12 17.94
N GLU A 105 19.08 -14.42 16.81
CA GLU A 105 17.89 -13.96 16.06
C GLU A 105 17.06 -15.15 15.57
N MET A 106 17.70 -16.23 15.08
CA MET A 106 17.00 -17.46 14.67
C MET A 106 16.32 -18.20 15.82
N ARG A 107 16.76 -17.99 17.07
CA ARG A 107 16.12 -18.53 18.29
C ARG A 107 15.09 -17.60 18.89
N SER A 108 14.83 -16.46 18.27
CA SER A 108 14.00 -15.41 18.85
C SER A 108 12.62 -15.35 18.20
N GLN A 109 11.61 -15.12 19.03
CA GLN A 109 10.23 -14.91 18.60
C GLN A 109 9.94 -13.44 18.35
N ILE A 110 10.70 -12.53 18.98
CA ILE A 110 10.65 -11.09 18.69
C ILE A 110 12.06 -10.49 18.67
N ASN A 111 12.30 -9.57 17.72
CA ASN A 111 13.46 -8.71 17.73
C ASN A 111 13.01 -7.27 17.95
N VAL A 112 13.66 -6.57 18.89
CA VAL A 112 13.19 -5.26 19.38
C VAL A 112 14.23 -4.20 19.07
N GLY A 113 13.81 -3.20 18.29
CA GLY A 113 14.56 -1.97 18.15
C GLY A 113 14.34 -1.05 19.35
N TYR A 114 15.40 -0.41 19.85
CA TYR A 114 15.32 0.50 20.99
C TYR A 114 16.32 1.65 20.85
N ILE A 115 16.09 2.69 21.64
CA ILE A 115 16.99 3.83 21.81
C ILE A 115 17.25 4.07 23.29
N PHE A 116 18.47 4.53 23.60
CA PHE A 116 18.75 5.12 24.92
C PHE A 116 18.24 6.56 24.96
N CYS A 117 17.59 6.91 26.06
CA CYS A 117 17.23 8.29 26.40
C CYS A 117 18.19 8.77 27.47
N ASP A 118 19.30 9.37 27.06
CA ASP A 118 20.09 10.22 27.95
C ASP A 118 19.58 11.66 27.78
N ASP A 119 19.43 12.43 28.85
CA ASP A 119 18.83 13.76 28.88
C ASP A 119 19.46 14.77 27.89
N GLU A 120 20.66 14.46 27.37
CA GLU A 120 21.40 15.33 26.46
C GLU A 120 21.51 14.80 25.00
N ASN A 121 21.32 13.48 24.76
CA ASN A 121 21.52 12.90 23.43
C ASN A 121 20.60 11.69 23.17
N ILE A 122 19.55 11.88 22.35
CA ILE A 122 18.82 10.76 21.78
C ILE A 122 19.71 10.10 20.73
N SER A 123 19.89 8.77 20.80
CA SER A 123 20.60 8.00 19.78
C SER A 123 20.00 8.29 18.40
N THR A 124 20.85 8.54 17.41
CA THR A 124 20.43 8.79 16.03
C THR A 124 20.03 7.53 15.28
N VAL A 125 20.24 6.36 15.84
CA VAL A 125 20.01 5.04 15.24
C VAL A 125 19.41 4.10 16.27
N SER A 126 18.39 3.34 15.90
CA SER A 126 17.91 2.21 16.70
C SER A 126 19.00 1.16 16.87
N ARG A 127 19.10 0.63 18.06
CA ARG A 127 19.85 -0.60 18.34
C ARG A 127 18.87 -1.75 18.44
N TYR A 128 19.33 -2.96 18.23
CA TYR A 128 18.47 -4.12 18.29
C TYR A 128 18.90 -5.08 19.39
N ILE A 129 17.91 -5.70 20.01
CA ILE A 129 18.05 -6.81 20.95
C ILE A 129 17.00 -7.86 20.59
N ASN A 130 17.40 -9.11 20.58
CA ASN A 130 16.52 -10.24 20.31
C ASN A 130 16.01 -10.89 21.61
N SER A 131 14.89 -11.62 21.55
CA SER A 131 14.30 -12.23 22.74
C SER A 131 15.11 -13.39 23.31
N ASP A 132 15.97 -14.05 22.53
CA ASP A 132 16.86 -15.11 23.02
C ASP A 132 17.89 -14.54 23.99
N ALA A 133 18.64 -13.53 23.59
CA ALA A 133 19.70 -12.94 24.43
C ALA A 133 19.15 -12.03 25.52
N GLY A 134 18.18 -11.16 25.21
CA GLY A 134 17.74 -10.10 26.08
C GLY A 134 16.62 -10.47 27.06
N SER A 135 15.91 -11.56 26.79
CA SER A 135 14.78 -12.00 27.62
C SER A 135 14.99 -13.43 28.12
N TYR A 136 15.04 -14.42 27.25
CA TYR A 136 15.23 -15.83 27.63
C TYR A 136 16.54 -16.05 28.39
N GLY A 137 17.65 -15.55 27.85
CA GLY A 137 18.98 -15.64 28.52
C GLY A 137 19.09 -14.87 29.85
N CYS A 138 18.11 -14.02 30.18
CA CYS A 138 18.05 -13.23 31.41
C CYS A 138 16.88 -13.64 32.34
N ASP A 139 16.31 -14.83 32.18
CA ASP A 139 15.12 -15.33 32.91
C ASP A 139 13.91 -14.38 32.80
N GLY A 140 13.80 -13.66 31.70
CA GLY A 140 12.79 -12.63 31.47
C GLY A 140 11.51 -13.15 30.78
N ILE A 141 11.37 -14.46 30.50
CA ILE A 141 10.20 -15.05 29.89
C ILE A 141 9.16 -15.43 30.94
N SER A 142 7.93 -15.02 30.71
CA SER A 142 6.77 -15.47 31.49
C SER A 142 5.64 -15.89 30.56
N THR A 143 5.18 -17.13 30.68
CA THR A 143 4.14 -17.70 29.81
C THR A 143 2.87 -18.00 30.59
N GLU A 144 1.74 -17.53 30.09
CA GLU A 144 0.39 -17.78 30.59
C GLU A 144 -0.40 -18.55 29.55
N LYS A 145 -1.08 -19.64 29.97
CA LYS A 145 -1.98 -20.42 29.11
C LYS A 145 -3.29 -19.67 28.92
N LEU A 146 -3.70 -19.47 27.67
CA LEU A 146 -5.01 -18.93 27.29
C LEU A 146 -5.95 -20.06 26.85
N PRO A 147 -7.26 -19.82 26.74
CA PRO A 147 -8.22 -20.83 26.27
C PRO A 147 -7.89 -21.40 24.89
N ASN A 148 -7.34 -20.58 23.99
CA ASN A 148 -7.01 -20.91 22.60
C ASN A 148 -5.54 -20.63 22.23
N GLY A 149 -4.64 -20.60 23.23
CA GLY A 149 -3.23 -20.31 22.96
C GLY A 149 -2.41 -20.00 24.19
N ILE A 150 -1.42 -19.16 24.03
CA ILE A 150 -0.55 -18.71 25.11
C ILE A 150 -0.32 -17.19 25.03
N ARG A 151 -0.08 -16.56 26.17
CA ARG A 151 0.50 -15.21 26.26
C ARG A 151 1.93 -15.36 26.75
N VAL A 152 2.87 -14.80 25.99
CA VAL A 152 4.28 -14.72 26.37
C VAL A 152 4.61 -13.27 26.67
N THR A 153 5.13 -13.03 27.86
CA THR A 153 5.62 -11.71 28.27
C THR A 153 7.14 -11.73 28.25
N TYR A 154 7.71 -10.93 27.36
CA TYR A 154 9.15 -10.76 27.20
C TYR A 154 9.60 -9.55 28.02
N ALA A 155 10.25 -9.80 29.15
CA ALA A 155 10.93 -8.77 29.92
C ALA A 155 12.40 -8.71 29.50
N PHE A 156 12.89 -7.49 29.31
CA PHE A 156 14.30 -7.20 28.98
C PHE A 156 14.91 -6.44 30.15
N PRO A 157 15.40 -7.14 31.19
CA PRO A 157 15.79 -6.52 32.47
C PRO A 157 16.88 -5.46 32.31
N ASP A 158 17.89 -5.69 31.50
CA ASP A 158 19.01 -4.76 31.28
C ASP A 158 18.60 -3.49 30.55
N TYR A 159 17.46 -3.50 29.89
CA TYR A 159 16.92 -2.39 29.09
C TYR A 159 15.71 -1.74 29.73
N GLY A 160 15.09 -2.40 30.71
CA GLY A 160 13.98 -1.88 31.52
C GLY A 160 12.64 -1.81 30.77
N PHE A 161 12.40 -2.65 29.74
CA PHE A 161 11.11 -2.73 29.09
C PHE A 161 10.54 -4.15 29.05
N THR A 162 9.22 -4.23 28.90
CA THR A 162 8.48 -5.50 28.85
C THR A 162 7.45 -5.47 27.73
N ILE A 163 7.37 -6.54 26.94
CA ILE A 163 6.50 -6.64 25.77
C ILE A 163 5.65 -7.91 25.90
N PRO A 164 4.33 -7.82 26.10
CA PRO A 164 3.42 -8.94 26.09
C PRO A 164 2.93 -9.23 24.67
N VAL A 165 2.96 -10.53 24.29
CA VAL A 165 2.48 -11.02 22.99
C VAL A 165 1.55 -12.20 23.21
N GLU A 166 0.42 -12.23 22.53
CA GLU A 166 -0.50 -13.36 22.53
C GLU A 166 -0.36 -14.13 21.22
N TYR A 167 -0.28 -15.44 21.35
CA TYR A 167 -0.23 -16.42 20.27
C TYR A 167 -1.43 -17.31 20.40
N THR A 168 -2.40 -17.16 19.48
CA THR A 168 -3.70 -17.83 19.59
C THR A 168 -4.06 -18.57 18.30
N LEU A 169 -4.72 -19.72 18.47
CA LEU A 169 -5.28 -20.48 17.37
C LEU A 169 -6.74 -20.08 17.19
N GLU A 170 -7.06 -19.62 16.00
CA GLU A 170 -8.42 -19.33 15.57
C GLU A 170 -8.94 -20.47 14.68
N LYS A 171 -10.19 -20.40 14.23
CA LYS A 171 -10.79 -21.50 13.46
C LYS A 171 -9.94 -21.90 12.24
N ASP A 172 -9.51 -20.95 11.44
CA ASP A 172 -8.88 -21.16 10.15
C ASP A 172 -7.45 -20.59 10.06
N TYR A 173 -6.97 -19.91 11.12
CA TYR A 173 -5.67 -19.26 11.14
C TYR A 173 -5.05 -19.22 12.53
N PHE A 174 -3.77 -19.05 12.58
CA PHE A 174 -3.01 -18.71 13.79
C PHE A 174 -2.84 -17.19 13.87
N SER A 175 -2.99 -16.61 15.05
CA SER A 175 -2.83 -15.16 15.28
C SER A 175 -1.68 -14.88 16.24
N ALA A 176 -0.82 -13.93 15.87
CA ALA A 176 0.17 -13.35 16.76
C ALA A 176 -0.16 -11.88 17.00
N ARG A 177 -0.26 -11.47 18.26
CA ARG A 177 -0.75 -10.15 18.65
C ARG A 177 0.12 -9.51 19.74
N VAL A 178 0.80 -8.44 19.41
CA VAL A 178 1.53 -7.59 20.37
C VAL A 178 0.53 -6.66 21.05
N LEU A 179 0.46 -6.69 22.38
CA LEU A 179 -0.43 -5.83 23.17
C LEU A 179 0.27 -4.48 23.42
N LEU A 180 0.15 -3.57 22.46
CA LEU A 180 0.88 -2.30 22.44
C LEU A 180 0.58 -1.41 23.64
N ASP A 181 -0.65 -1.39 24.14
CA ASP A 181 -1.06 -0.59 25.30
C ASP A 181 -0.51 -1.14 26.64
N GLN A 182 -0.04 -2.40 26.64
CA GLN A 182 0.52 -3.08 27.81
C GLN A 182 2.06 -3.11 27.81
N ILE A 183 2.72 -2.61 26.76
CA ILE A 183 4.17 -2.46 26.77
C ILE A 183 4.57 -1.52 27.91
N LYS A 184 5.45 -1.96 28.78
CA LYS A 184 6.03 -1.15 29.85
C LYS A 184 7.43 -0.73 29.43
N GLU A 185 7.80 0.51 29.74
CA GLU A 185 9.12 1.07 29.44
C GLU A 185 9.68 1.76 30.68
N GLY A 186 10.97 1.61 30.88
CA GLY A 186 11.73 2.33 31.91
C GLY A 186 12.10 3.76 31.47
N THR A 187 13.02 4.37 32.18
CA THR A 187 13.52 5.72 31.89
C THR A 187 14.77 5.72 30.99
N LEU A 188 15.46 4.57 30.83
CA LEU A 188 16.73 4.50 30.14
C LEU A 188 16.57 4.16 28.65
N CYS A 189 15.61 3.30 28.32
CA CYS A 189 15.40 2.83 26.94
C CYS A 189 13.94 2.94 26.54
N TYR A 190 13.73 3.31 25.27
CA TYR A 190 12.41 3.32 24.65
C TYR A 190 12.39 2.39 23.43
N VAL A 191 11.33 1.60 23.30
CA VAL A 191 11.10 0.69 22.17
C VAL A 191 10.79 1.52 20.93
N THR A 192 11.46 1.25 19.83
CA THR A 192 11.22 1.91 18.54
C THR A 192 10.52 1.00 17.55
N GLU A 193 10.89 -0.28 17.49
CA GLU A 193 10.42 -1.23 16.51
C GLU A 193 10.26 -2.63 17.12
N ILE A 194 9.37 -3.44 16.54
CA ILE A 194 9.18 -4.85 16.91
C ILE A 194 9.08 -5.67 15.62
N ILE A 195 10.02 -6.58 15.39
CA ILE A 195 9.90 -7.62 14.37
C ILE A 195 9.23 -8.81 15.05
N LEU A 196 8.07 -9.22 14.54
CA LEU A 196 7.23 -10.23 15.15
C LEU A 196 7.40 -11.57 14.42
N LEU A 197 7.73 -12.63 15.16
CA LEU A 197 7.88 -13.99 14.68
C LEU A 197 8.70 -14.09 13.37
N PRO A 198 9.94 -13.57 13.32
CA PRO A 198 10.72 -13.57 12.10
C PRO A 198 10.93 -14.98 11.54
N ASN A 199 10.94 -16.01 12.40
CA ASN A 199 11.28 -17.36 12.03
C ASN A 199 10.09 -18.29 11.81
N LEU A 200 8.86 -17.85 12.03
CA LEU A 200 7.66 -18.66 11.75
C LEU A 200 7.48 -18.90 10.24
N CYS A 201 7.77 -17.87 9.43
CA CYS A 201 7.81 -17.97 7.97
C CYS A 201 9.28 -18.09 7.52
N SER A 202 9.95 -19.17 7.91
CA SER A 202 11.35 -19.42 7.53
C SER A 202 11.55 -20.82 6.94
N ALA A 203 12.65 -20.94 6.19
CA ALA A 203 13.10 -22.19 5.60
C ALA A 203 14.63 -22.21 5.59
N ASN A 204 15.22 -23.39 5.82
CA ASN A 204 16.66 -23.57 5.93
C ASN A 204 17.40 -23.48 4.58
N TRP A 205 18.70 -23.55 4.65
CA TRP A 205 19.64 -23.48 3.50
C TRP A 205 19.45 -24.57 2.43
N ASN A 206 18.73 -25.66 2.70
CA ASN A 206 18.42 -26.72 1.74
C ASN A 206 17.02 -26.60 1.14
N ALA A 207 16.22 -25.63 1.58
CA ALA A 207 14.87 -25.45 1.09
C ALA A 207 14.85 -24.98 -0.36
N SER A 208 13.82 -25.37 -1.09
CA SER A 208 13.58 -24.86 -2.44
C SER A 208 12.18 -24.24 -2.49
N GLY A 209 12.10 -23.03 -3.03
CA GLY A 209 10.88 -22.25 -3.09
C GLY A 209 11.20 -20.78 -3.16
N TYR A 210 10.29 -19.94 -2.67
CA TYR A 210 10.46 -18.50 -2.75
C TYR A 210 9.73 -17.76 -1.62
N LEU A 211 10.17 -16.52 -1.42
CA LEU A 211 9.50 -15.51 -0.60
C LEU A 211 8.64 -14.66 -1.52
N PHE A 212 7.39 -14.43 -1.12
CA PHE A 212 6.45 -13.58 -1.86
C PHE A 212 6.30 -12.23 -1.18
N ILE A 213 6.47 -11.13 -1.96
CA ILE A 213 6.40 -9.74 -1.49
C ILE A 213 5.46 -8.95 -2.40
N PRO A 214 4.43 -8.26 -1.85
CA PRO A 214 3.43 -7.51 -2.64
C PRO A 214 3.88 -6.08 -2.96
N GLU A 215 5.13 -5.88 -3.37
CA GLU A 215 5.63 -4.58 -3.84
C GLU A 215 5.16 -4.33 -5.28
N GLY A 216 4.60 -3.17 -5.56
CA GLY A 216 4.04 -2.84 -6.86
C GLY A 216 2.92 -3.77 -7.26
N SER A 217 3.11 -4.54 -8.35
CA SER A 217 2.20 -5.63 -8.75
C SER A 217 2.41 -6.89 -7.92
N GLY A 218 3.60 -7.13 -7.41
CA GLY A 218 4.06 -8.27 -6.65
C GLY A 218 5.39 -8.79 -7.17
N ALA A 219 6.20 -9.36 -6.29
CA ALA A 219 7.49 -9.94 -6.59
C ALA A 219 7.75 -11.23 -5.82
N ILE A 220 8.63 -12.05 -6.34
CA ILE A 220 9.18 -13.21 -5.65
C ILE A 220 10.70 -13.15 -5.59
N ALA A 221 11.25 -13.64 -4.48
CA ALA A 221 12.68 -13.86 -4.31
C ALA A 221 12.92 -15.35 -4.04
N HIS A 222 13.69 -16.01 -4.88
CA HIS A 222 13.99 -17.43 -4.73
C HIS A 222 14.87 -17.69 -3.50
N MET A 223 14.60 -18.78 -2.80
CA MET A 223 15.42 -19.19 -1.68
C MET A 223 16.81 -19.58 -2.16
N ASN A 224 17.82 -19.33 -1.32
CA ASN A 224 19.22 -19.73 -1.56
C ASN A 224 19.80 -19.18 -2.88
N ARG A 225 19.34 -18.02 -3.31
CA ARG A 225 19.71 -17.43 -4.61
C ARG A 225 21.17 -17.05 -4.73
N GLY A 226 21.85 -16.76 -3.62
CA GLY A 226 23.19 -16.18 -3.61
C GLY A 226 23.24 -14.81 -4.30
N GLY A 227 23.57 -13.77 -3.62
CA GLY A 227 23.62 -12.43 -4.16
C GLY A 227 24.16 -11.44 -3.11
N GLU A 228 24.54 -10.23 -3.57
CA GLU A 228 25.01 -9.19 -2.64
C GLU A 228 23.84 -8.59 -1.83
N GLU A 229 22.69 -8.39 -2.47
CA GLU A 229 21.45 -7.92 -1.82
C GLU A 229 20.63 -9.13 -1.34
N ASN A 230 20.74 -9.42 -0.05
CA ASN A 230 20.07 -10.56 0.58
C ASN A 230 18.99 -10.14 1.60
N THR A 231 18.70 -8.85 1.73
CA THR A 231 17.70 -8.31 2.66
C THR A 231 16.75 -7.34 1.96
N TYR A 232 15.52 -7.32 2.43
CA TYR A 232 14.47 -6.42 1.95
C TYR A 232 13.69 -5.81 3.10
N GLU A 233 13.34 -4.54 2.97
CA GLU A 233 12.34 -3.89 3.79
C GLU A 233 11.47 -2.96 2.93
N GLY A 234 10.14 -3.18 2.95
CA GLY A 234 9.17 -2.33 2.27
C GLY A 234 8.06 -1.87 3.21
N ARG A 235 7.83 -0.56 3.29
CA ARG A 235 6.72 -0.01 4.09
C ARG A 235 5.38 -0.30 3.47
N VAL A 236 4.46 -0.80 4.29
CA VAL A 236 3.06 -1.00 3.90
C VAL A 236 2.42 0.37 3.59
N TYR A 237 1.75 0.42 2.43
CA TYR A 237 1.12 1.62 1.85
C TYR A 237 2.10 2.74 1.45
N GLY A 238 3.39 2.44 1.38
CA GLY A 238 4.44 3.36 0.93
C GLY A 238 5.05 4.22 2.05
N SER A 239 6.06 4.98 1.66
CA SER A 239 6.83 5.81 2.58
C SER A 239 6.05 7.05 3.02
N ASP A 240 6.11 7.36 4.31
CA ASP A 240 5.62 8.61 4.88
C ASP A 240 6.79 9.58 5.10
N ILE A 241 6.92 10.56 4.23
CA ILE A 241 8.03 11.54 4.30
C ILE A 241 8.00 12.43 5.55
N MET A 242 6.92 12.39 6.34
CA MET A 242 6.83 13.13 7.60
C MET A 242 7.61 12.47 8.72
N VAL A 243 7.93 11.18 8.57
CA VAL A 243 8.75 10.39 9.50
C VAL A 243 10.10 10.01 8.91
N ASP A 244 10.30 10.14 7.59
CA ASP A 244 11.57 9.85 6.93
C ASP A 244 12.49 11.08 7.00
N SER A 245 13.69 10.90 7.54
CA SER A 245 14.68 11.99 7.67
C SER A 245 15.35 12.37 6.35
N GLU A 246 15.41 11.44 5.41
CA GLU A 246 16.00 11.64 4.08
C GLU A 246 14.90 11.72 3.03
N GLN A 247 14.67 12.91 2.51
CA GLN A 247 13.77 13.12 1.39
C GLN A 247 14.49 12.78 0.08
N LYS A 248 14.59 11.50 -0.24
CA LYS A 248 15.05 11.00 -1.53
C LYS A 248 13.89 10.51 -2.36
N LYS A 249 14.04 10.55 -3.69
CA LYS A 249 13.09 9.89 -4.56
C LYS A 249 13.09 8.39 -4.23
N GLN A 250 11.92 7.85 -3.95
CA GLN A 250 11.74 6.41 -3.85
C GLN A 250 11.75 5.84 -5.28
N PHE A 251 12.63 4.89 -5.53
CA PHE A 251 12.68 4.15 -6.80
C PHE A 251 11.87 2.87 -6.72
N ASN A 252 11.75 2.30 -5.50
CA ASN A 252 10.94 1.12 -5.27
C ASN A 252 9.45 1.47 -5.32
N GLN A 253 8.65 0.51 -5.75
CA GLN A 253 7.21 0.60 -5.67
C GLN A 253 6.74 0.48 -4.20
N SER A 254 5.50 0.87 -3.92
CA SER A 254 4.93 0.70 -2.59
C SER A 254 4.43 -0.73 -2.38
N VAL A 255 4.55 -1.23 -1.16
CA VAL A 255 3.82 -2.42 -0.69
C VAL A 255 2.34 -2.03 -0.55
N ARG A 256 1.50 -2.42 -1.50
CA ARG A 256 0.11 -1.95 -1.59
C ARG A 256 -0.89 -2.77 -0.80
N MET A 257 -0.50 -3.97 -0.40
CA MET A 257 -1.31 -4.93 0.35
C MET A 257 -0.53 -5.44 1.56
N PRO A 258 -1.12 -5.49 2.76
CA PRO A 258 -0.43 -5.92 3.98
C PRO A 258 -0.39 -7.46 4.10
N VAL A 259 0.16 -8.15 3.11
CA VAL A 259 0.26 -9.61 3.03
C VAL A 259 1.65 -10.03 2.58
N PHE A 260 2.15 -11.14 3.05
CA PHE A 260 3.42 -11.73 2.65
C PHE A 260 3.35 -13.25 2.75
N GLY A 261 4.25 -13.96 2.12
CA GLY A 261 4.21 -15.41 2.14
C GLY A 261 5.54 -16.09 1.88
N LEU A 262 5.65 -17.32 2.34
CA LEU A 262 6.75 -18.23 2.04
C LEU A 262 6.14 -19.48 1.42
N VAL A 263 6.61 -19.84 0.24
CA VAL A 263 6.26 -21.08 -0.46
C VAL A 263 7.47 -22.01 -0.43
N ASN A 264 7.29 -23.19 0.13
CA ASN A 264 8.32 -24.22 0.22
C ASN A 264 7.74 -25.55 -0.30
N ASN A 265 8.01 -25.86 -1.55
CA ASN A 265 7.48 -27.03 -2.25
C ASN A 265 5.94 -27.05 -2.26
N ASN A 266 5.34 -28.01 -1.56
CA ASN A 266 3.90 -28.25 -1.50
C ASN A 266 3.20 -27.58 -0.32
N ASP A 267 3.91 -26.72 0.41
CA ASP A 267 3.39 -26.02 1.58
C ASP A 267 3.69 -24.53 1.49
N ALA A 268 2.76 -23.71 1.96
CA ALA A 268 2.97 -22.28 2.13
C ALA A 268 2.46 -21.81 3.49
N ILE A 269 3.10 -20.77 4.00
CA ILE A 269 2.62 -19.98 5.11
C ILE A 269 2.47 -18.53 4.66
N VAL A 270 1.32 -17.95 4.98
CA VAL A 270 0.92 -16.61 4.53
C VAL A 270 0.61 -15.76 5.75
N GLY A 271 1.30 -14.63 5.89
CA GLY A 271 1.05 -13.63 6.93
C GLY A 271 0.21 -12.48 6.38
N ILE A 272 -0.87 -12.11 7.07
CA ILE A 272 -1.69 -10.92 6.78
C ILE A 272 -1.63 -9.99 7.99
N ILE A 273 -1.09 -8.79 7.81
CA ILE A 273 -1.08 -7.77 8.86
C ILE A 273 -2.50 -7.23 8.99
N GLU A 274 -3.16 -7.57 10.09
CA GLU A 274 -4.57 -7.24 10.31
C GLU A 274 -4.75 -5.87 10.96
N ASN A 275 -3.95 -5.58 12.01
CA ASN A 275 -3.96 -4.33 12.76
C ASN A 275 -2.56 -3.73 12.80
N GLY A 276 -2.48 -2.41 12.68
CA GLY A 276 -1.21 -1.68 12.71
C GLY A 276 -0.49 -1.62 11.36
N ASP A 277 -1.15 -1.98 10.27
CA ASP A 277 -0.63 -1.99 8.89
C ASP A 277 -0.02 -0.64 8.45
N THR A 278 -0.61 0.48 8.84
CA THR A 278 -0.10 1.83 8.54
C THR A 278 1.22 2.20 9.24
N ALA A 279 1.63 1.40 10.22
CA ALA A 279 2.90 1.56 10.93
C ALA A 279 3.77 0.30 10.80
N ALA A 280 3.59 -0.48 9.72
CA ALA A 280 4.30 -1.71 9.50
C ALA A 280 5.17 -1.68 8.24
N SER A 281 6.19 -2.54 8.22
CA SER A 281 6.96 -2.93 7.04
C SER A 281 6.92 -4.44 6.88
N ILE A 282 7.04 -4.92 5.65
CA ILE A 282 7.41 -6.30 5.35
C ILE A 282 8.93 -6.36 5.33
N VAL A 283 9.50 -7.34 6.02
CA VAL A 283 10.93 -7.61 6.06
C VAL A 283 11.20 -9.01 5.54
N ALA A 284 12.22 -9.17 4.74
CA ALA A 284 12.62 -10.48 4.22
C ALA A 284 14.14 -10.60 4.13
N GLN A 285 14.62 -11.83 4.19
CA GLN A 285 16.03 -12.15 4.01
C GLN A 285 16.15 -13.50 3.31
N THR A 286 17.02 -13.59 2.34
CA THR A 286 17.49 -14.88 1.80
C THR A 286 18.77 -15.32 2.50
N GLN A 287 19.09 -16.60 2.42
CA GLN A 287 20.32 -17.16 2.98
C GLN A 287 21.54 -16.34 2.59
N SER A 288 22.47 -16.18 3.53
CA SER A 288 23.74 -15.48 3.36
C SER A 288 24.90 -16.25 3.99
N GLU A 289 26.12 -15.69 3.93
CA GLU A 289 27.29 -16.26 4.63
C GLU A 289 27.18 -16.17 6.17
N GLU A 290 26.29 -15.29 6.68
CA GLU A 290 26.10 -15.03 8.11
C GLU A 290 24.83 -15.66 8.69
N CYS A 291 23.85 -16.01 7.84
CA CYS A 291 22.57 -16.60 8.23
C CYS A 291 22.17 -17.74 7.29
N GLY A 292 21.97 -18.95 7.82
CA GLY A 292 21.59 -20.14 7.07
C GLY A 292 20.12 -20.23 6.67
N TYR A 293 19.30 -19.25 7.02
CA TYR A 293 17.86 -19.29 6.77
C TYR A 293 17.38 -18.21 5.81
N ASN A 294 16.34 -18.58 5.05
CA ASN A 294 15.51 -17.65 4.30
C ASN A 294 14.27 -17.35 5.16
N TYR A 295 13.90 -16.10 5.35
CA TYR A 295 12.69 -15.75 6.11
C TYR A 295 11.99 -14.54 5.55
N ILE A 296 10.70 -14.45 5.84
CA ILE A 296 9.86 -13.29 5.58
C ILE A 296 8.94 -13.04 6.76
N GLY A 297 8.74 -11.79 7.11
CA GLY A 297 7.93 -11.41 8.25
C GLY A 297 7.54 -9.94 8.21
N SER A 298 7.12 -9.44 9.36
CA SER A 298 6.69 -8.06 9.48
C SER A 298 7.34 -7.35 10.66
N LYS A 299 7.51 -6.04 10.49
CA LYS A 299 8.06 -5.13 11.49
C LYS A 299 7.03 -4.03 11.78
N TYR A 300 6.85 -3.70 13.06
CA TYR A 300 5.97 -2.62 13.52
C TYR A 300 6.78 -1.49 14.13
N PHE A 301 6.47 -0.24 13.76
CA PHE A 301 7.09 0.96 14.30
C PHE A 301 6.29 1.49 15.51
N VAL A 302 6.81 1.25 16.69
CA VAL A 302 6.27 1.81 17.95
C VAL A 302 6.54 3.31 18.01
N ARG A 303 7.71 3.73 17.50
CA ARG A 303 8.16 5.12 17.35
C ARG A 303 8.98 5.30 16.09
N TYR A 304 8.89 6.50 15.54
CA TYR A 304 9.73 6.90 14.42
C TYR A 304 10.88 7.76 14.91
N LEU A 305 12.09 7.49 14.41
CA LEU A 305 13.27 8.31 14.61
C LEU A 305 13.45 9.24 13.43
N PHE A 306 13.47 10.53 13.70
CA PHE A 306 13.68 11.54 12.67
C PHE A 306 14.96 12.32 12.96
N THR A 307 15.92 12.28 12.06
CA THR A 307 17.19 12.99 12.18
C THR A 307 17.20 14.21 11.26
N LYS A 308 17.49 15.37 11.84
CA LYS A 308 17.63 16.63 11.12
C LYS A 308 19.08 17.09 11.16
N LYS A 309 19.68 17.27 10.00
CA LYS A 309 21.01 17.87 9.86
C LYS A 309 20.87 19.38 9.80
N MET A 310 21.58 20.11 10.69
CA MET A 310 21.63 21.57 10.66
C MET A 310 23.07 22.04 10.50
N PHE A 311 23.30 22.93 9.53
CA PHE A 311 24.59 23.55 9.30
C PHE A 311 24.75 24.75 10.22
N LYS A 312 25.86 24.83 10.94
CA LYS A 312 26.20 25.96 11.81
C LYS A 312 27.10 26.94 11.04
N GLY A 313 26.67 28.17 10.91
CA GLY A 313 27.26 29.42 10.44
C GLY A 313 28.46 29.46 9.47
N ASP A 314 29.40 28.54 9.55
CA ASP A 314 30.62 28.47 8.73
C ASP A 314 30.61 27.38 7.63
N GLY A 315 29.49 26.66 7.51
CA GLY A 315 29.29 25.63 6.47
C GLY A 315 30.03 24.31 6.71
N ASN A 316 30.96 24.24 7.66
CA ASN A 316 31.82 23.06 7.85
C ASN A 316 31.36 22.18 9.03
N ASN A 317 30.55 22.70 9.94
CA ASN A 317 30.03 21.94 11.10
C ASN A 317 28.57 21.55 10.89
N VAL A 318 28.34 20.25 10.67
CA VAL A 318 27.01 19.66 10.62
C VAL A 318 26.66 19.10 11.96
N HIS A 319 25.63 19.65 12.60
CA HIS A 319 25.03 19.06 13.80
C HIS A 319 23.81 18.23 13.41
N SER A 320 23.79 16.97 13.82
CA SER A 320 22.64 16.10 13.66
C SER A 320 21.80 16.13 14.94
N PHE A 321 20.54 16.48 14.81
CA PHE A 321 19.56 16.42 15.91
C PHE A 321 18.61 15.26 15.62
N CYS A 322 18.48 14.34 16.56
CA CYS A 322 17.52 13.26 16.48
C CYS A 322 16.32 13.58 17.38
N ARG A 323 15.14 13.21 16.92
CA ARG A 323 13.92 13.23 17.69
C ARG A 323 13.16 11.96 17.46
N ALA A 324 12.74 11.31 18.55
CA ALA A 324 11.77 10.24 18.51
C ALA A 324 10.35 10.79 18.51
N SER A 325 9.45 10.20 17.75
CA SER A 325 8.03 10.46 17.89
C SER A 325 7.52 9.97 19.25
N ASN A 326 6.39 10.49 19.71
CA ASN A 326 5.70 9.88 20.83
C ASN A 326 5.15 8.51 20.38
N ARG A 327 5.07 7.58 21.33
CA ARG A 327 4.36 6.32 21.14
C ARG A 327 2.87 6.62 20.87
N ASP A 328 2.30 5.91 19.95
CA ASP A 328 0.88 6.00 19.64
C ASP A 328 0.06 5.12 20.59
N PHE A 329 -0.56 5.74 21.58
CA PHE A 329 -1.46 5.05 22.51
C PHE A 329 -2.87 4.84 21.98
N SER A 330 -3.20 5.32 20.77
CA SER A 330 -4.49 5.03 20.12
C SER A 330 -4.51 3.62 19.52
N GLN A 331 -3.36 3.11 19.12
CA GLN A 331 -3.17 1.73 18.67
C GLN A 331 -2.97 0.83 19.91
N LYS A 332 -3.92 -0.08 20.12
CA LYS A 332 -3.87 -1.00 21.29
C LYS A 332 -3.10 -2.28 20.99
N GLU A 333 -3.09 -2.68 19.73
CA GLU A 333 -2.45 -3.91 19.31
C GLU A 333 -1.85 -3.80 17.90
N TYR A 334 -0.83 -4.60 17.67
CA TYR A 334 -0.32 -4.97 16.37
C TYR A 334 -0.54 -6.45 16.16
N SER A 335 -1.21 -6.85 15.09
CA SER A 335 -1.54 -8.26 14.88
C SER A 335 -1.32 -8.74 13.46
N VAL A 336 -0.87 -10.00 13.36
CA VAL A 336 -0.69 -10.72 12.10
C VAL A 336 -1.45 -12.04 12.18
N ARG A 337 -2.24 -12.32 11.14
CA ARG A 337 -2.86 -13.64 10.92
C ARG A 337 -1.95 -14.48 10.06
N TYR A 338 -1.72 -15.71 10.43
CA TYR A 338 -0.97 -16.68 9.67
C TYR A 338 -1.86 -17.82 9.21
N TYR A 339 -1.88 -18.05 7.90
CA TYR A 339 -2.60 -19.13 7.26
C TYR A 339 -1.61 -20.14 6.70
N THR A 340 -1.92 -21.42 6.82
CA THR A 340 -1.13 -22.50 6.24
C THR A 340 -1.88 -23.11 5.06
N ILE A 341 -1.21 -23.22 3.92
CA ILE A 341 -1.73 -23.84 2.70
C ILE A 341 -0.89 -25.08 2.41
N SER A 342 -1.53 -26.20 2.08
CA SER A 342 -0.86 -27.44 1.67
C SER A 342 -1.58 -28.04 0.47
N GLY A 343 -0.82 -28.48 -0.54
CA GLY A 343 -1.35 -29.06 -1.76
C GLY A 343 -0.27 -29.31 -2.82
N SER A 344 -0.65 -29.81 -3.97
CA SER A 344 0.28 -29.95 -5.11
C SER A 344 0.34 -28.63 -5.89
N ASN A 345 1.56 -28.17 -6.21
CA ASN A 345 1.79 -26.97 -7.02
C ASN A 345 1.27 -25.67 -6.42
N ILE A 346 1.43 -25.46 -5.12
CA ILE A 346 1.08 -24.20 -4.47
C ILE A 346 1.90 -23.04 -5.07
N SER A 347 1.24 -21.92 -5.32
CA SER A 347 1.82 -20.74 -5.93
C SER A 347 1.33 -19.43 -5.29
N TYR A 348 1.86 -18.32 -5.76
CA TYR A 348 1.35 -16.99 -5.39
C TYR A 348 -0.11 -16.76 -5.79
N VAL A 349 -0.67 -17.56 -6.71
CA VAL A 349 -2.10 -17.51 -7.07
C VAL A 349 -2.96 -18.01 -5.91
N ASP A 350 -2.52 -19.05 -5.20
CA ASP A 350 -3.21 -19.56 -4.01
C ASP A 350 -3.15 -18.53 -2.86
N ILE A 351 -2.00 -17.86 -2.70
CA ILE A 351 -1.86 -16.75 -1.74
C ILE A 351 -2.81 -15.61 -2.11
N ALA A 352 -2.94 -15.28 -3.39
CA ALA A 352 -3.84 -14.24 -3.88
C ALA A 352 -5.31 -14.60 -3.65
N GLY A 353 -5.69 -15.85 -3.87
CA GLY A 353 -7.03 -16.39 -3.57
C GLY A 353 -7.37 -16.24 -2.10
N LEU A 354 -6.49 -16.72 -1.21
CA LEU A 354 -6.64 -16.61 0.23
C LEU A 354 -6.76 -15.15 0.70
N TYR A 355 -5.91 -14.26 0.17
CA TYR A 355 -5.96 -12.84 0.53
C TYR A 355 -7.22 -12.16 0.01
N ARG A 356 -7.71 -12.51 -1.17
CA ARG A 356 -8.99 -12.04 -1.70
C ARG A 356 -10.15 -12.47 -0.81
N ASP A 357 -10.19 -13.72 -0.36
CA ASP A 357 -11.21 -14.21 0.56
C ASP A 357 -11.19 -13.42 1.88
N TYR A 358 -10.01 -13.18 2.43
CA TYR A 358 -9.86 -12.28 3.59
C TYR A 358 -10.42 -10.86 3.32
N LEU A 359 -10.15 -10.29 2.15
CA LEU A 359 -10.68 -8.97 1.81
C LEU A 359 -12.22 -8.98 1.69
N VAL A 360 -12.80 -10.05 1.19
CA VAL A 360 -14.26 -10.22 1.11
C VAL A 360 -14.87 -10.37 2.50
N ASP A 361 -14.34 -11.27 3.30
CA ASP A 361 -14.92 -11.63 4.60
C ASP A 361 -14.70 -10.56 5.67
N GLU A 362 -13.55 -9.88 5.64
CA GLU A 362 -13.12 -9.01 6.74
C GLU A 362 -13.05 -7.53 6.38
N LYS A 363 -12.81 -7.19 5.11
CA LYS A 363 -12.60 -5.81 4.68
C LYS A 363 -13.72 -5.27 3.79
N GLY A 364 -14.74 -6.08 3.48
CA GLY A 364 -15.90 -5.64 2.72
C GLY A 364 -15.66 -5.46 1.23
N LEU A 365 -14.70 -6.19 0.65
CA LEU A 365 -14.56 -6.26 -0.80
C LEU A 365 -15.78 -6.92 -1.41
N VAL A 366 -16.41 -6.26 -2.38
CA VAL A 366 -17.60 -6.75 -3.07
C VAL A 366 -17.32 -6.91 -4.55
N LYS A 367 -17.75 -8.04 -5.12
CA LYS A 367 -17.68 -8.29 -6.57
C LYS A 367 -18.54 -7.26 -7.31
N ARG A 368 -17.93 -6.58 -8.28
CA ARG A 368 -18.56 -5.53 -9.10
C ARG A 368 -18.55 -5.96 -10.55
N GLU A 369 -19.64 -6.54 -11.02
CA GLU A 369 -19.79 -6.85 -12.44
C GLU A 369 -19.78 -5.57 -13.27
N SER A 370 -19.04 -5.57 -14.35
CA SER A 370 -18.93 -4.46 -15.28
C SER A 370 -18.67 -4.93 -16.69
N GLU A 371 -19.22 -4.20 -17.65
CA GLU A 371 -18.82 -4.34 -19.06
C GLU A 371 -17.43 -3.71 -19.25
N PRO A 372 -16.51 -4.39 -19.92
CA PRO A 372 -15.17 -3.87 -20.15
C PRO A 372 -15.19 -2.68 -21.12
N VAL A 373 -14.30 -1.74 -20.86
CA VAL A 373 -14.19 -0.49 -21.63
C VAL A 373 -12.72 -0.14 -21.92
N MET A 374 -12.48 0.61 -22.98
CA MET A 374 -11.21 1.32 -23.12
C MET A 374 -11.31 2.68 -22.41
N ASN A 375 -10.34 2.99 -21.59
CA ASN A 375 -10.31 4.21 -20.78
C ASN A 375 -9.48 5.27 -21.52
N ILE A 376 -10.04 6.47 -21.67
CA ILE A 376 -9.38 7.63 -22.27
C ILE A 376 -9.26 8.71 -21.23
N LYS A 377 -8.03 9.15 -20.93
CA LYS A 377 -7.75 10.20 -19.96
C LYS A 377 -7.28 11.47 -20.66
N TYR A 378 -8.04 12.55 -20.54
CA TYR A 378 -7.68 13.86 -21.09
C TYR A 378 -7.05 14.77 -20.05
N TYR A 379 -6.06 15.55 -20.48
CA TYR A 379 -5.45 16.63 -19.70
C TYR A 379 -5.98 17.99 -20.14
N GLY A 380 -6.61 18.72 -19.22
CA GLY A 380 -7.27 19.98 -19.46
C GLY A 380 -6.34 21.18 -19.37
N LEU A 381 -6.24 21.78 -18.17
CA LEU A 381 -5.44 22.97 -17.92
C LEU A 381 -4.11 22.65 -17.26
N ILE A 382 -3.07 23.36 -17.66
CA ILE A 382 -1.76 23.37 -17.02
C ILE A 382 -1.31 24.81 -16.69
N ASP A 383 -0.34 24.89 -15.78
CA ASP A 383 0.40 26.11 -15.53
C ASP A 383 1.36 26.42 -16.69
N CYS A 384 1.46 27.69 -17.07
CA CYS A 384 2.44 28.16 -18.05
C CYS A 384 2.97 29.53 -17.65
N LYS A 385 4.21 29.84 -18.00
CA LYS A 385 4.79 31.16 -17.84
C LYS A 385 4.17 32.10 -18.87
N LYS A 386 3.75 33.29 -18.46
CA LYS A 386 3.22 34.36 -19.29
C LYS A 386 3.88 35.67 -18.93
N ASN A 387 4.07 36.52 -19.91
CA ASN A 387 4.61 37.84 -19.72
C ASN A 387 3.56 38.90 -20.07
N PHE A 388 3.41 39.88 -19.21
CA PHE A 388 2.59 41.06 -19.47
C PHE A 388 3.39 42.33 -19.08
N ALA A 389 3.59 43.25 -20.00
CA ALA A 389 4.35 44.47 -19.80
C ALA A 389 5.75 44.23 -19.15
N GLY A 390 6.45 43.15 -19.55
CA GLY A 390 7.78 42.81 -19.02
C GLY A 390 7.75 42.08 -17.66
N ILE A 391 6.58 41.88 -17.06
CA ILE A 391 6.41 41.15 -15.80
C ILE A 391 5.98 39.71 -16.09
N SER A 392 6.79 38.76 -15.66
CA SER A 392 6.46 37.35 -15.77
C SER A 392 5.46 36.91 -14.68
N TYR A 393 4.44 36.14 -15.04
CA TYR A 393 3.48 35.57 -14.12
C TYR A 393 3.08 34.14 -14.54
N THR A 394 2.61 33.35 -13.61
CA THR A 394 2.04 32.04 -13.88
C THR A 394 0.60 32.19 -14.37
N GLY A 395 0.36 31.80 -15.61
CA GLY A 395 -0.98 31.73 -16.20
C GLY A 395 -1.43 30.29 -16.36
N LYS A 396 -2.63 30.11 -16.92
CA LYS A 396 -3.15 28.77 -17.28
C LYS A 396 -3.31 28.66 -18.79
N MET A 397 -3.00 27.48 -19.33
CA MET A 397 -3.12 27.13 -20.75
C MET A 397 -3.93 25.83 -20.90
N SER A 398 -4.79 25.77 -21.92
CA SER A 398 -5.54 24.55 -22.23
C SER A 398 -4.72 23.63 -23.13
N LEU A 399 -4.73 22.35 -22.81
CA LEU A 399 -4.19 21.28 -23.64
C LEU A 399 -5.30 20.48 -24.34
N THR A 400 -6.44 20.33 -23.69
CA THR A 400 -7.64 19.76 -24.28
C THR A 400 -8.85 20.53 -23.75
N THR A 401 -9.67 21.12 -24.60
CA THR A 401 -10.95 21.74 -24.23
C THR A 401 -12.06 20.71 -24.18
N TYR A 402 -13.20 21.02 -23.54
CA TYR A 402 -14.36 20.11 -23.50
C TYR A 402 -14.88 19.77 -24.92
N LYS A 403 -14.79 20.72 -25.83
CA LYS A 403 -15.16 20.51 -27.25
C LYS A 403 -14.19 19.54 -27.92
N GLN A 404 -12.90 19.72 -27.74
CA GLN A 404 -11.86 18.84 -28.30
C GLN A 404 -11.92 17.41 -27.73
N ALA A 405 -12.19 17.28 -26.42
CA ALA A 405 -12.39 15.97 -25.80
C ALA A 405 -13.59 15.23 -26.43
N ARG A 406 -14.68 15.97 -26.71
CA ARG A 406 -15.83 15.40 -27.42
C ARG A 406 -15.44 14.98 -28.86
N GLU A 407 -14.80 15.86 -29.62
CA GLU A 407 -14.40 15.61 -31.02
C GLU A 407 -13.50 14.37 -31.12
N PHE A 408 -12.52 14.24 -30.22
CA PHE A 408 -11.63 13.08 -30.23
C PHE A 408 -12.32 11.79 -29.78
N THR A 409 -13.22 11.87 -28.80
CA THR A 409 -14.05 10.71 -28.41
C THR A 409 -14.94 10.25 -29.55
N GLU A 410 -15.54 11.19 -30.30
CA GLU A 410 -16.35 10.92 -31.49
C GLU A 410 -15.52 10.24 -32.57
N TYR A 411 -14.29 10.70 -32.82
CA TYR A 411 -13.35 10.08 -33.75
C TYR A 411 -13.06 8.61 -33.38
N LEU A 412 -12.83 8.30 -32.10
CA LEU A 412 -12.59 6.92 -31.66
C LEU A 412 -13.81 6.02 -31.89
N LEU A 413 -15.02 6.52 -31.61
CA LEU A 413 -16.28 5.80 -31.84
C LEU A 413 -16.50 5.51 -33.32
N GLU A 414 -16.29 6.48 -34.21
CA GLU A 414 -16.46 6.37 -35.65
C GLU A 414 -15.46 5.36 -36.26
N ASN A 415 -14.30 5.17 -35.64
CA ASN A 415 -13.27 4.21 -36.07
C ASN A 415 -13.38 2.84 -35.41
N GLY A 416 -14.44 2.60 -34.62
CA GLY A 416 -14.82 1.27 -34.14
C GLY A 416 -14.52 0.99 -32.66
N ALA A 417 -14.03 1.94 -31.88
CA ALA A 417 -13.89 1.80 -30.42
C ALA A 417 -15.25 2.13 -29.75
N SER A 418 -16.15 1.15 -29.65
CA SER A 418 -17.55 1.36 -29.27
C SER A 418 -17.80 1.47 -27.76
N SER A 419 -16.91 0.95 -26.91
CA SER A 419 -17.10 0.90 -25.44
C SER A 419 -15.97 1.69 -24.77
N LEU A 420 -16.30 2.89 -24.26
CA LEU A 420 -15.33 3.85 -23.72
C LEU A 420 -15.70 4.32 -22.32
N ASN A 421 -14.68 4.75 -21.56
CA ASN A 421 -14.79 5.55 -20.34
C ASN A 421 -13.90 6.78 -20.49
N VAL A 422 -14.40 7.95 -20.12
CA VAL A 422 -13.67 9.22 -20.22
C VAL A 422 -13.30 9.74 -18.84
N ILE A 423 -12.01 9.85 -18.59
CA ILE A 423 -11.43 10.50 -17.41
C ILE A 423 -10.95 11.88 -17.83
N TYR A 424 -11.17 12.90 -17.00
CA TYR A 424 -10.74 14.25 -17.33
C TYR A 424 -10.02 14.90 -16.15
N THR A 425 -8.71 15.00 -16.27
CA THR A 425 -7.84 15.62 -15.26
C THR A 425 -7.59 17.09 -15.60
N GLY A 426 -7.54 17.97 -14.58
CA GLY A 426 -7.35 19.41 -14.81
C GLY A 426 -8.53 20.13 -15.46
N TRP A 427 -9.75 19.63 -15.27
CA TRP A 427 -10.99 20.18 -15.84
C TRP A 427 -11.47 21.46 -15.16
N SER A 428 -11.09 21.72 -13.92
CA SER A 428 -11.51 22.87 -13.12
C SER A 428 -10.55 24.07 -13.27
N GLY A 429 -10.87 25.18 -12.61
CA GLY A 429 -10.16 26.45 -12.76
C GLY A 429 -8.68 26.45 -12.43
N ASP A 430 -8.21 25.54 -11.54
CA ASP A 430 -6.79 25.48 -11.14
C ASP A 430 -5.94 24.52 -12.00
N GLY A 431 -6.58 23.69 -12.84
CA GLY A 431 -5.87 22.79 -13.73
C GLY A 431 -5.30 21.54 -13.02
N LEU A 432 -4.15 21.05 -13.50
CA LEU A 432 -3.50 19.83 -12.97
C LEU A 432 -2.87 20.06 -11.59
N THR A 433 -2.51 21.29 -11.26
CA THR A 433 -1.90 21.62 -9.97
C THR A 433 -2.75 22.63 -9.22
N ASN A 434 -2.97 22.39 -7.94
CA ASN A 434 -3.69 23.31 -7.08
C ASN A 434 -2.74 24.34 -6.48
N ASP A 435 -2.92 25.63 -6.81
CA ASP A 435 -2.28 26.69 -6.06
C ASP A 435 -2.91 26.83 -4.68
N LYS A 436 -4.23 26.77 -4.63
CA LYS A 436 -5.03 26.90 -3.41
C LYS A 436 -5.98 25.70 -3.29
N VAL A 437 -6.28 25.29 -2.08
CA VAL A 437 -7.31 24.27 -1.84
C VAL A 437 -8.63 24.71 -2.47
N GLN A 438 -9.17 23.90 -3.34
CA GLN A 438 -10.44 24.20 -4.01
C GLN A 438 -11.62 23.94 -3.07
N THR A 439 -12.59 24.82 -3.09
CA THR A 439 -13.83 24.71 -2.30
C THR A 439 -15.08 24.67 -3.17
N LYS A 440 -14.93 24.87 -4.48
CA LYS A 440 -16.04 24.89 -5.44
C LYS A 440 -15.73 24.05 -6.66
N ALA A 441 -16.58 23.11 -6.98
CA ALA A 441 -16.54 22.35 -8.22
C ALA A 441 -17.08 23.20 -9.38
N SER A 442 -16.19 23.81 -10.16
CA SER A 442 -16.57 24.69 -11.25
C SER A 442 -15.77 24.39 -12.52
N PRO A 443 -16.46 24.02 -13.62
CA PRO A 443 -15.84 23.87 -14.93
C PRO A 443 -15.12 25.15 -15.38
N SER A 444 -13.90 24.99 -15.91
CA SER A 444 -13.08 26.13 -16.29
C SER A 444 -13.59 26.88 -17.51
N GLY A 445 -13.66 28.20 -17.41
CA GLY A 445 -13.98 29.06 -18.55
C GLY A 445 -12.99 28.94 -19.71
N LYS A 446 -11.70 28.63 -19.42
CA LYS A 446 -10.66 28.45 -20.44
C LYS A 446 -10.81 27.15 -21.23
N LEU A 447 -11.57 26.18 -20.71
CA LEU A 447 -11.90 24.93 -21.40
C LEU A 447 -13.26 25.00 -22.13
N GLY A 448 -13.96 26.14 -22.10
CA GLY A 448 -15.27 26.34 -22.70
C GLY A 448 -16.39 26.60 -21.68
N GLY A 449 -16.06 26.58 -20.37
CA GLY A 449 -16.98 26.91 -19.29
C GLY A 449 -18.06 25.87 -19.05
N ARG A 450 -19.00 26.22 -18.20
CA ARG A 450 -20.07 25.30 -17.73
C ARG A 450 -20.91 24.73 -18.87
N LYS A 451 -21.30 25.56 -19.84
CA LYS A 451 -22.12 25.11 -20.97
C LYS A 451 -21.42 24.04 -21.81
N ALA A 452 -20.13 24.21 -22.12
CA ALA A 452 -19.37 23.22 -22.89
C ALA A 452 -19.12 21.94 -22.10
N PHE A 453 -18.91 22.03 -20.79
CA PHE A 453 -18.82 20.87 -19.90
C PHE A 453 -20.15 20.07 -19.88
N GLU A 454 -21.27 20.75 -19.73
CA GLU A 454 -22.60 20.10 -19.74
C GLU A 454 -22.87 19.45 -21.11
N THR A 455 -22.49 20.12 -22.21
CA THR A 455 -22.63 19.54 -23.56
C THR A 455 -21.76 18.28 -23.74
N LEU A 456 -20.52 18.26 -23.24
CA LEU A 456 -19.67 17.05 -23.24
C LEU A 456 -20.32 15.94 -22.40
N ARG A 457 -20.72 16.25 -21.17
CA ARG A 457 -21.37 15.28 -20.27
C ARG A 457 -22.61 14.65 -20.90
N GLU A 458 -23.51 15.47 -21.48
CA GLU A 458 -24.75 14.98 -22.13
C GLU A 458 -24.42 14.11 -23.34
N TYR A 459 -23.47 14.51 -24.19
CA TYR A 459 -23.01 13.70 -25.31
C TYR A 459 -22.49 12.34 -24.85
N LEU A 460 -21.61 12.30 -23.83
CA LEU A 460 -21.06 11.05 -23.30
C LEU A 460 -22.17 10.16 -22.73
N LYS A 461 -23.12 10.75 -21.99
CA LYS A 461 -24.27 10.03 -21.45
C LYS A 461 -25.15 9.42 -22.54
N ASP A 462 -25.44 10.16 -23.63
CA ASP A 462 -26.22 9.67 -24.77
C ASP A 462 -25.52 8.48 -25.48
N LYS A 463 -24.20 8.48 -25.47
CA LYS A 463 -23.36 7.38 -25.99
C LYS A 463 -23.10 6.26 -24.97
N LYS A 464 -23.67 6.33 -23.75
CA LYS A 464 -23.47 5.40 -22.63
C LYS A 464 -22.00 5.34 -22.16
N ILE A 465 -21.24 6.40 -22.34
CA ILE A 465 -19.85 6.55 -21.92
C ILE A 465 -19.83 7.16 -20.52
N THR A 466 -19.17 6.49 -19.58
CA THR A 466 -18.97 7.00 -18.22
C THR A 466 -18.06 8.22 -18.25
N PHE A 467 -18.39 9.26 -17.49
CA PHE A 467 -17.59 10.48 -17.38
C PHE A 467 -17.09 10.70 -15.97
N SER A 468 -15.76 10.70 -15.81
CA SER A 468 -15.05 10.72 -14.51
C SER A 468 -14.12 11.93 -14.42
N PRO A 469 -14.61 13.13 -14.02
CA PRO A 469 -13.72 14.23 -13.70
C PRO A 469 -12.84 13.92 -12.49
N ASP A 470 -11.55 14.27 -12.57
CA ASP A 470 -10.56 14.06 -11.51
C ASP A 470 -10.68 15.15 -10.42
N VAL A 471 -10.69 14.74 -9.17
CA VAL A 471 -10.73 15.62 -8.00
C VAL A 471 -9.52 15.36 -7.13
N GLU A 472 -8.54 16.24 -7.25
CA GLU A 472 -7.34 16.28 -6.44
C GLU A 472 -7.37 17.52 -5.54
N LEU A 473 -7.49 17.34 -4.22
CA LEU A 473 -7.53 18.43 -3.25
C LEU A 473 -6.46 18.31 -2.16
N LEU A 474 -5.74 17.18 -2.14
CA LEU A 474 -4.81 16.86 -1.05
C LEU A 474 -3.61 17.81 -1.04
N GLN A 475 -3.13 18.19 -2.23
CA GLN A 475 -1.94 19.02 -2.39
C GLN A 475 -2.28 20.48 -2.71
N PHE A 476 -1.52 21.42 -2.16
CA PHE A 476 -1.64 22.85 -2.40
C PHE A 476 -0.31 23.58 -2.18
N SER A 477 -0.12 24.73 -2.80
CA SER A 477 1.15 25.48 -2.69
C SER A 477 1.02 26.85 -2.00
N SER A 478 -0.18 27.42 -1.92
CA SER A 478 -0.39 28.73 -1.31
C SER A 478 -1.68 28.82 -0.49
N GLY A 479 -1.75 29.81 0.37
CA GLY A 479 -2.95 30.07 1.17
C GLY A 479 -4.10 30.66 0.35
N GLY A 480 -5.32 30.40 0.78
CA GLY A 480 -6.56 30.91 0.18
C GLY A 480 -7.76 30.02 0.50
N ASN A 481 -8.97 30.48 0.20
CA ASN A 481 -10.22 29.74 0.40
C ASN A 481 -10.44 29.20 1.82
N GLY A 482 -9.86 29.86 2.84
CA GLY A 482 -9.93 29.43 4.25
C GLY A 482 -8.83 28.47 4.69
N TYR A 483 -7.90 28.11 3.81
CA TYR A 483 -6.74 27.25 4.08
C TYR A 483 -5.44 28.04 4.03
N SER A 484 -4.44 27.56 4.77
CA SER A 484 -3.07 28.14 4.75
C SER A 484 -2.04 27.07 5.08
N VAL A 485 -0.87 27.17 4.49
CA VAL A 485 0.27 26.27 4.79
C VAL A 485 0.56 26.25 6.29
N ARG A 486 0.44 27.40 6.96
CA ARG A 486 0.70 27.50 8.41
C ARG A 486 -0.23 26.63 9.27
N LYS A 487 -1.50 26.51 8.92
CA LYS A 487 -2.54 25.86 9.74
C LYS A 487 -2.89 24.45 9.26
N ASN A 488 -2.83 24.23 7.96
CA ASN A 488 -3.47 23.09 7.33
C ASN A 488 -2.48 22.10 6.67
N ALA A 489 -1.18 22.46 6.56
CA ALA A 489 -0.18 21.55 6.04
C ALA A 489 0.29 20.56 7.10
N VAL A 490 0.57 19.32 6.66
CA VAL A 490 1.21 18.27 7.47
C VAL A 490 2.56 18.72 8.04
N ARG A 491 2.98 18.06 9.11
CA ARG A 491 4.22 18.38 9.82
C ARG A 491 5.03 17.13 10.11
N SER A 492 6.35 17.25 9.97
CA SER A 492 7.28 16.21 10.37
C SER A 492 7.31 15.98 11.88
N VAL A 493 8.02 14.95 12.32
CA VAL A 493 8.29 14.68 13.76
C VAL A 493 8.92 15.87 14.48
N PHE A 494 9.68 16.74 13.79
CA PHE A 494 10.17 18.01 14.32
C PHE A 494 9.10 19.12 14.39
N SER A 495 7.88 18.83 13.99
CA SER A 495 6.78 19.79 13.85
C SER A 495 7.00 20.88 12.79
N ASP A 496 7.97 20.71 11.92
CA ASP A 496 8.19 21.55 10.76
C ASP A 496 7.19 21.23 9.67
N ARG A 497 6.79 22.23 8.88
CA ARG A 497 5.98 22.04 7.68
C ARG A 497 6.88 21.48 6.60
N THR A 498 6.59 20.28 6.17
CA THR A 498 7.40 19.56 5.20
C THR A 498 6.77 19.73 3.82
N PRO A 499 7.46 20.32 2.86
CA PRO A 499 7.00 20.40 1.49
C PRO A 499 7.18 19.06 0.78
N LEU A 500 6.35 18.81 -0.21
CA LEU A 500 6.55 17.80 -1.23
C LEU A 500 7.46 18.38 -2.31
N TYR A 501 8.59 17.75 -2.55
CA TYR A 501 9.53 18.19 -3.59
C TYR A 501 9.26 17.48 -4.92
N ARG A 502 9.53 18.16 -6.01
CA ARG A 502 9.85 17.47 -7.25
C ARG A 502 11.29 16.99 -7.18
N TYR A 503 11.56 15.87 -7.79
CA TYR A 503 12.89 15.28 -7.80
C TYR A 503 13.53 15.44 -9.18
N ASP A 504 14.81 15.69 -9.19
CA ASP A 504 15.61 15.64 -10.40
C ASP A 504 15.70 14.20 -10.90
N ALA A 505 15.43 13.99 -12.19
CA ALA A 505 15.34 12.64 -12.76
C ALA A 505 16.69 11.91 -12.81
N ALA A 506 17.79 12.67 -12.92
CA ALA A 506 19.12 12.08 -13.04
C ALA A 506 19.77 11.79 -11.67
N THR A 507 19.52 12.66 -10.69
CA THR A 507 20.20 12.59 -9.38
C THR A 507 19.31 12.04 -8.27
N GLY A 508 17.98 11.97 -8.48
CA GLY A 508 17.01 11.60 -7.44
C GLY A 508 16.93 12.60 -6.28
N LEU A 509 17.57 13.76 -6.38
CA LEU A 509 17.61 14.76 -5.31
C LEU A 509 16.43 15.74 -5.41
N PRO A 510 15.96 16.29 -4.26
CA PRO A 510 14.89 17.28 -4.24
C PRO A 510 15.26 18.56 -4.98
N GLN A 511 14.38 19.01 -5.87
CA GLN A 511 14.51 20.30 -6.57
C GLN A 511 14.00 21.43 -5.66
N THR A 512 14.87 22.03 -4.86
CA THR A 512 14.52 23.09 -3.91
C THR A 512 14.18 24.43 -4.56
N SER A 513 14.56 24.64 -5.83
CA SER A 513 14.24 25.82 -6.62
C SER A 513 12.86 25.79 -7.28
N SER A 514 12.19 24.62 -7.29
CA SER A 514 10.84 24.50 -7.83
C SER A 514 9.79 25.05 -6.85
N LYS A 515 8.58 25.32 -7.36
CA LYS A 515 7.45 25.70 -6.53
C LYS A 515 7.12 24.59 -5.55
N LEU A 516 7.15 24.90 -4.24
CA LEU A 516 6.87 23.94 -3.19
C LEU A 516 5.38 23.61 -3.12
N SER A 517 5.06 22.33 -2.99
CA SER A 517 3.72 21.83 -2.68
C SER A 517 3.68 21.31 -1.24
N TYR A 518 2.52 21.36 -0.63
CA TYR A 518 2.26 20.87 0.72
C TYR A 518 1.03 19.97 0.72
N CYS A 519 1.02 18.97 1.57
CA CYS A 519 -0.14 18.10 1.75
C CYS A 519 -1.04 18.62 2.89
N LEU A 520 -2.35 18.47 2.77
CA LEU A 520 -3.30 18.76 3.83
C LEU A 520 -3.18 17.73 4.96
N THR A 521 -3.34 18.21 6.21
CA THR A 521 -3.60 17.31 7.35
C THR A 521 -4.90 16.53 7.12
N ALA A 522 -5.05 15.35 7.71
CA ALA A 522 -6.23 14.50 7.52
C ALA A 522 -7.54 15.23 7.82
N SER A 523 -7.60 15.94 8.95
CA SER A 523 -8.77 16.76 9.32
C SER A 523 -9.07 17.88 8.33
N SER A 524 -8.03 18.50 7.75
CA SER A 524 -8.18 19.54 6.74
C SER A 524 -8.64 18.95 5.39
N ALA A 525 -8.12 17.79 5.01
CA ALA A 525 -8.54 17.04 3.82
C ALA A 525 -10.02 16.64 3.92
N TYR A 526 -10.44 16.08 5.05
CA TYR A 526 -11.84 15.75 5.29
C TYR A 526 -12.78 16.94 5.04
N LYS A 527 -12.44 18.10 5.62
CA LYS A 527 -13.20 19.32 5.43
C LYS A 527 -13.23 19.78 3.97
N ALA A 528 -12.06 19.71 3.28
CA ALA A 528 -11.95 20.12 1.88
C ALA A 528 -12.81 19.24 0.97
N TYR A 529 -12.60 17.94 1.02
CA TYR A 529 -13.30 16.96 0.18
C TYR A 529 -14.81 16.93 0.44
N THR A 530 -15.24 16.96 1.69
CA THR A 530 -16.68 16.95 2.02
C THR A 530 -17.38 18.26 1.63
N THR A 531 -16.71 19.41 1.75
CA THR A 531 -17.24 20.69 1.26
C THR A 531 -17.33 20.69 -0.27
N TYR A 532 -16.32 20.18 -0.95
CA TYR A 532 -16.26 20.12 -2.41
C TYR A 532 -17.33 19.17 -2.98
N LEU A 533 -17.55 18.02 -2.35
CA LEU A 533 -18.57 17.02 -2.75
C LEU A 533 -19.96 17.64 -2.91
N ASN A 534 -20.36 18.52 -1.98
CA ASN A 534 -21.68 19.19 -2.03
C ASN A 534 -21.87 20.05 -3.31
N GLY A 535 -20.79 20.57 -3.87
CA GLY A 535 -20.80 21.29 -5.15
C GLY A 535 -20.68 20.33 -6.35
N PHE A 536 -19.85 19.30 -6.20
CA PHE A 536 -19.52 18.35 -7.27
C PHE A 536 -20.71 17.51 -7.72
N VAL A 537 -21.53 17.01 -6.78
CA VAL A 537 -22.75 16.23 -7.11
C VAL A 537 -23.75 17.02 -7.97
N LYS A 538 -23.70 18.35 -7.93
CA LYS A 538 -24.56 19.22 -8.76
C LYS A 538 -24.13 19.25 -10.24
N LEU A 539 -22.96 18.74 -10.56
CA LEU A 539 -22.47 18.59 -11.93
C LEU A 539 -23.11 17.38 -12.63
N LYS A 540 -23.73 16.47 -11.86
CA LYS A 540 -24.45 15.28 -12.36
C LYS A 540 -23.59 14.40 -13.24
N THR A 541 -22.33 14.19 -12.86
CA THR A 541 -21.44 13.21 -13.48
C THR A 541 -21.74 11.82 -12.90
N ASP A 542 -21.46 10.76 -13.67
CA ASP A 542 -21.76 9.39 -13.24
C ASP A 542 -20.74 8.88 -12.23
N SER A 543 -19.53 9.43 -12.27
CA SER A 543 -18.39 9.00 -11.47
C SER A 543 -17.42 10.14 -11.18
N VAL A 544 -16.45 9.85 -10.34
CA VAL A 544 -15.34 10.74 -9.97
C VAL A 544 -14.06 9.92 -9.88
N LEU A 545 -12.94 10.47 -10.35
CA LEU A 545 -11.61 9.98 -10.00
C LEU A 545 -11.13 10.74 -8.76
N LEU A 546 -10.68 10.02 -7.72
CA LEU A 546 -10.01 10.57 -6.54
C LEU A 546 -8.55 10.10 -6.59
N SER A 547 -7.71 10.88 -7.27
CA SER A 547 -6.41 10.40 -7.73
C SER A 547 -5.38 10.14 -6.61
N SER A 548 -5.47 10.81 -5.46
CA SER A 548 -4.48 10.66 -4.39
C SER A 548 -4.97 9.86 -3.16
N LEU A 549 -6.27 9.91 -2.85
CA LEU A 549 -6.77 9.34 -1.58
C LEU A 549 -6.61 7.82 -1.44
N GLY A 550 -6.47 7.10 -2.54
CA GLY A 550 -6.26 5.65 -2.53
C GLY A 550 -4.79 5.23 -2.40
N SER A 551 -3.86 6.09 -2.80
CA SER A 551 -2.44 5.72 -2.98
C SER A 551 -1.45 6.54 -2.14
N GLU A 552 -1.79 7.77 -1.77
CA GLU A 552 -0.90 8.68 -1.06
C GLU A 552 -1.48 9.04 0.30
N TRP A 553 -0.66 8.99 1.34
CA TRP A 553 -1.03 9.45 2.67
C TRP A 553 0.19 9.98 3.40
N TYR A 554 -0.03 10.91 4.33
CA TYR A 554 1.03 11.54 5.11
C TYR A 554 0.55 11.79 6.53
N SER A 555 1.32 11.35 7.51
CA SER A 555 1.07 11.68 8.91
C SER A 555 1.34 13.16 9.21
N SER A 556 0.88 13.64 10.35
CA SER A 556 1.15 15.01 10.82
C SER A 556 1.48 15.03 12.30
N TRP A 557 2.72 15.37 12.62
CA TRP A 557 3.27 15.34 13.99
C TRP A 557 3.21 16.71 14.66
N ASN A 558 2.02 17.29 14.68
CA ASN A 558 1.79 18.50 15.44
C ASN A 558 1.64 18.16 16.92
N LEU A 559 2.46 18.76 17.78
CA LEU A 559 2.46 18.51 19.24
C LEU A 559 1.08 18.67 19.91
N ARG A 560 0.19 19.48 19.33
CA ARG A 560 -1.16 19.71 19.87
C ARG A 560 -2.21 18.77 19.29
N ASN A 561 -1.96 18.20 18.14
CA ASN A 561 -2.88 17.33 17.43
C ASN A 561 -2.09 16.48 16.43
N THR A 562 -1.67 15.30 16.88
CA THR A 562 -0.98 14.33 16.04
C THR A 562 -2.02 13.53 15.24
N GLU A 563 -1.84 13.50 13.93
CA GLU A 563 -2.59 12.66 13.00
C GLU A 563 -1.61 11.63 12.42
N ASN A 564 -1.52 10.45 13.03
CA ASN A 564 -0.66 9.37 12.60
C ASN A 564 -1.23 8.65 11.35
N GLY A 565 -0.56 7.60 10.89
CA GLY A 565 -1.00 6.82 9.72
C GLY A 565 -2.41 6.28 9.85
N ALA A 566 -2.74 5.68 10.98
CA ALA A 566 -4.07 5.10 11.23
C ALA A 566 -5.18 6.16 11.20
N VAL A 567 -4.97 7.31 11.84
CA VAL A 567 -5.92 8.44 11.81
C VAL A 567 -6.07 8.99 10.40
N THR A 568 -4.97 9.12 9.67
CA THR A 568 -4.97 9.65 8.30
C THR A 568 -5.71 8.72 7.35
N VAL A 569 -5.34 7.45 7.32
CA VAL A 569 -5.96 6.44 6.45
C VAL A 569 -7.43 6.25 6.81
N GLY A 570 -7.78 6.17 8.11
CA GLY A 570 -9.17 6.09 8.55
C GLY A 570 -10.01 7.29 8.08
N THR A 571 -9.44 8.51 8.18
CA THR A 571 -10.10 9.73 7.67
C THR A 571 -10.30 9.68 6.15
N TYR A 572 -9.34 9.12 5.40
CA TYR A 572 -9.48 8.96 3.94
C TYR A 572 -10.55 7.92 3.60
N CYS A 573 -10.65 6.83 4.34
CA CYS A 573 -11.75 5.87 4.21
C CYS A 573 -13.11 6.53 4.43
N ASP A 574 -13.25 7.42 5.42
CA ASP A 574 -14.47 8.20 5.64
C ASP A 574 -14.82 9.13 4.47
N ILE A 575 -13.81 9.76 3.86
CA ILE A 575 -14.01 10.58 2.66
C ILE A 575 -14.47 9.70 1.49
N LEU A 576 -13.76 8.60 1.23
CA LEU A 576 -14.06 7.66 0.16
C LEU A 576 -15.48 7.09 0.28
N SER A 577 -15.89 6.69 1.49
CA SER A 577 -17.25 6.23 1.77
C SER A 577 -18.30 7.28 1.38
N LYS A 578 -18.10 8.55 1.76
CA LYS A 578 -19.04 9.64 1.43
C LYS A 578 -19.16 9.88 -0.08
N TYR A 579 -18.07 9.72 -0.82
CA TYR A 579 -18.10 9.82 -2.28
C TYR A 579 -18.78 8.60 -2.90
N ALA A 580 -18.45 7.38 -2.41
CA ALA A 580 -19.05 6.13 -2.88
C ALA A 580 -20.57 6.07 -2.67
N ASP A 581 -21.08 6.66 -1.59
CA ASP A 581 -22.54 6.82 -1.34
C ASP A 581 -23.27 7.68 -2.38
N LYS A 582 -22.56 8.50 -3.14
CA LYS A 582 -23.15 9.47 -4.08
C LYS A 582 -22.93 9.10 -5.54
N GLN A 583 -21.85 8.44 -5.87
CA GLN A 583 -21.45 8.14 -7.24
C GLN A 583 -20.36 7.07 -7.30
N LYS A 584 -20.09 6.53 -8.49
CA LYS A 584 -18.97 5.60 -8.69
C LYS A 584 -17.64 6.31 -8.43
N VAL A 585 -16.77 5.68 -7.64
CA VAL A 585 -15.44 6.21 -7.31
C VAL A 585 -14.39 5.43 -8.09
N LEU A 586 -13.62 6.16 -8.87
CA LEU A 586 -12.38 5.65 -9.46
C LEU A 586 -11.23 6.05 -8.56
N LEU A 587 -10.24 5.16 -8.39
CA LEU A 587 -9.01 5.42 -7.67
C LEU A 587 -7.82 5.22 -8.61
N ARG A 588 -6.70 5.88 -8.33
CA ARG A 588 -5.44 5.67 -9.04
C ARG A 588 -4.48 4.88 -8.15
N GLU A 589 -3.87 3.82 -8.69
CA GLU A 589 -2.82 3.06 -8.00
C GLU A 589 -3.15 2.71 -6.53
N SER A 590 -4.33 2.21 -6.27
CA SER A 590 -4.89 2.13 -4.91
C SER A 590 -4.15 1.13 -4.00
N ASN A 591 -4.06 1.48 -2.73
CA ASN A 591 -3.69 0.60 -1.62
C ASN A 591 -4.93 -0.16 -1.08
N ALA A 592 -4.70 -1.27 -0.40
CA ALA A 592 -5.76 -2.18 0.03
C ALA A 592 -6.83 -1.55 0.94
N TYR A 593 -6.48 -0.53 1.75
CA TYR A 593 -7.45 0.15 2.61
C TYR A 593 -8.59 0.82 1.83
N ALA A 594 -8.38 1.14 0.56
CA ALA A 594 -9.36 1.86 -0.26
C ALA A 594 -10.17 0.94 -1.21
N PHE A 595 -9.85 -0.34 -1.35
CA PHE A 595 -10.54 -1.28 -2.24
C PHE A 595 -12.06 -1.35 -2.04
N PRO A 596 -12.61 -1.37 -0.80
CA PRO A 596 -14.05 -1.45 -0.59
C PRO A 596 -14.85 -0.31 -1.23
N TYR A 597 -14.22 0.84 -1.42
CA TYR A 597 -14.83 2.05 -1.97
C TYR A 597 -14.66 2.19 -3.48
N ALA A 598 -13.73 1.45 -4.08
CA ALA A 598 -13.39 1.57 -5.49
C ALA A 598 -14.44 0.92 -6.40
N SER A 599 -14.94 1.64 -7.39
CA SER A 599 -15.70 1.07 -8.50
C SER A 599 -14.79 0.67 -9.67
N LYS A 600 -13.59 1.25 -9.74
CA LYS A 600 -12.53 0.93 -10.69
C LYS A 600 -11.20 1.45 -10.14
N ILE A 601 -10.11 0.78 -10.44
CA ILE A 601 -8.76 1.25 -10.12
C ILE A 601 -8.01 1.49 -11.42
N THR A 602 -7.46 2.69 -11.59
CA THR A 602 -6.72 3.08 -12.80
C THR A 602 -5.22 3.07 -12.56
N GLU A 603 -4.46 2.89 -13.62
CA GLU A 603 -2.99 2.96 -13.60
C GLU A 603 -2.35 1.97 -12.60
N VAL A 604 -2.88 0.74 -12.53
CA VAL A 604 -2.33 -0.31 -11.65
C VAL A 604 -0.89 -0.61 -12.06
N PRO A 605 0.05 -0.73 -11.11
CA PRO A 605 1.43 -1.09 -11.42
C PRO A 605 1.51 -2.39 -12.22
N ALA A 606 2.35 -2.39 -13.24
CA ALA A 606 2.57 -3.55 -14.08
C ALA A 606 3.70 -4.46 -13.57
N SER A 607 4.60 -3.92 -12.73
CA SER A 607 5.76 -4.61 -12.17
C SER A 607 6.01 -4.19 -10.73
N SER A 608 6.96 -4.83 -10.06
CA SER A 608 7.57 -4.38 -8.82
C SER A 608 8.57 -3.24 -9.05
N GLY A 609 9.25 -2.80 -8.03
CA GLY A 609 10.38 -1.88 -8.13
C GLY A 609 11.64 -2.56 -8.68
N SER A 610 12.61 -1.74 -9.09
CA SER A 610 13.94 -2.23 -9.51
C SER A 610 14.80 -2.52 -8.29
N ASN A 611 14.43 -3.52 -7.49
CA ASN A 611 15.19 -3.95 -6.32
C ASN A 611 15.90 -5.25 -6.62
N ASP A 612 17.24 -5.30 -6.42
CA ASP A 612 18.07 -6.47 -6.70
C ASP A 612 17.73 -7.68 -5.80
N PHE A 613 16.90 -7.49 -4.78
CA PHE A 613 16.35 -8.57 -3.98
C PHE A 613 15.35 -9.44 -4.74
N PHE A 614 14.69 -8.93 -5.77
CA PHE A 614 13.66 -9.64 -6.51
C PHE A 614 14.23 -10.40 -7.71
N ASP A 615 13.75 -11.63 -7.91
CA ASP A 615 14.10 -12.46 -9.06
C ASP A 615 13.05 -12.38 -10.16
N GLU A 616 11.77 -12.24 -9.78
CA GLU A 616 10.67 -12.20 -10.75
C GLU A 616 9.54 -11.27 -10.30
N ASP A 617 8.97 -10.55 -11.28
CA ASP A 617 7.69 -9.87 -11.13
C ASP A 617 6.53 -10.85 -11.30
N VAL A 618 5.50 -10.69 -10.48
CA VAL A 618 4.25 -11.46 -10.59
C VAL A 618 3.04 -10.52 -10.50
N PRO A 619 1.96 -10.75 -11.26
CA PRO A 619 0.80 -9.86 -11.27
C PRO A 619 -0.15 -10.14 -10.10
N PHE A 620 0.38 -10.20 -8.89
CA PHE A 620 -0.38 -10.56 -7.70
C PHE A 620 -1.53 -9.59 -7.41
N TYR A 621 -1.27 -8.28 -7.56
CA TYR A 621 -2.28 -7.25 -7.36
C TYR A 621 -3.50 -7.50 -8.27
N GLN A 622 -3.23 -7.79 -9.54
CA GLN A 622 -4.26 -8.08 -10.52
C GLN A 622 -4.97 -9.40 -10.23
N ILE A 623 -4.24 -10.45 -9.87
CA ILE A 623 -4.82 -11.75 -9.52
C ILE A 623 -5.77 -11.64 -8.32
N VAL A 624 -5.42 -10.85 -7.30
CA VAL A 624 -6.30 -10.59 -6.13
C VAL A 624 -7.60 -9.93 -6.55
N LEU A 625 -7.57 -8.92 -7.42
CA LEU A 625 -8.72 -8.05 -7.69
C LEU A 625 -9.49 -8.39 -8.96
N HIS A 626 -8.92 -9.18 -9.88
CA HIS A 626 -9.58 -9.53 -11.14
C HIS A 626 -10.90 -10.26 -10.89
N GLY A 627 -11.95 -9.85 -11.60
CA GLY A 627 -13.32 -10.32 -11.38
C GLY A 627 -14.05 -9.65 -10.21
N TYR A 628 -13.37 -8.83 -9.39
CA TYR A 628 -13.98 -8.07 -8.28
C TYR A 628 -14.01 -6.56 -8.54
N ILE A 629 -12.89 -5.97 -8.92
CA ILE A 629 -12.78 -4.54 -9.24
C ILE A 629 -12.15 -4.42 -10.62
N PRO A 630 -12.82 -3.78 -11.59
CA PRO A 630 -12.20 -3.48 -12.89
C PRO A 630 -10.94 -2.64 -12.71
N MET A 631 -9.89 -2.99 -13.42
CA MET A 631 -8.59 -2.32 -13.34
C MET A 631 -8.11 -1.89 -14.71
N THR A 632 -7.39 -0.77 -14.80
CA THR A 632 -6.66 -0.44 -16.02
C THR A 632 -5.18 -0.70 -15.83
N SER A 633 -4.52 -1.07 -16.91
CA SER A 633 -3.06 -1.02 -16.99
C SER A 633 -2.53 0.41 -16.78
N VAL A 634 -1.22 0.57 -16.75
CA VAL A 634 -0.55 1.84 -16.98
C VAL A 634 -0.91 2.37 -18.37
N SER A 635 -0.72 3.69 -18.59
CA SER A 635 -1.07 4.28 -19.89
C SER A 635 -0.19 3.74 -21.02
N LEU A 636 -0.84 3.27 -22.09
CA LEU A 636 -0.20 2.78 -23.30
C LEU A 636 0.15 3.88 -24.31
N SER A 637 -0.19 5.15 -24.04
CA SER A 637 -0.02 6.26 -24.99
C SER A 637 1.44 6.54 -25.33
N ASN A 638 2.32 6.45 -24.36
CA ASN A 638 3.70 6.86 -24.44
C ASN A 638 4.64 5.79 -23.89
N ASP A 639 4.45 4.58 -24.30
CA ASP A 639 5.30 3.49 -23.87
C ASP A 639 6.52 3.35 -24.76
N PHE A 640 7.63 3.00 -24.14
CA PHE A 640 8.89 2.75 -24.84
C PHE A 640 8.83 1.42 -25.61
N ASN A 641 8.09 0.45 -25.07
CA ASN A 641 7.83 -0.86 -25.69
C ASN A 641 6.31 -1.13 -25.75
N PRO A 642 5.59 -0.49 -26.66
CA PRO A 642 4.14 -0.51 -26.70
C PRO A 642 3.53 -1.88 -26.94
N ILE A 643 4.28 -2.80 -27.56
CA ILE A 643 3.82 -4.17 -27.81
C ILE A 643 3.84 -4.96 -26.50
N ASP A 644 4.97 -4.98 -25.80
CA ASP A 644 5.09 -5.76 -24.56
C ASP A 644 4.18 -5.20 -23.45
N SER A 645 3.99 -3.88 -23.37
CA SER A 645 3.03 -3.28 -22.43
C SER A 645 1.57 -3.60 -22.78
N PHE A 646 1.24 -3.73 -24.08
CA PHE A 646 -0.06 -4.23 -24.48
C PHE A 646 -0.23 -5.71 -24.09
N LEU A 647 0.76 -6.55 -24.35
CA LEU A 647 0.74 -7.96 -23.94
C LEU A 647 0.64 -8.13 -22.42
N GLN A 648 1.33 -7.28 -21.64
CA GLN A 648 1.21 -7.27 -20.20
C GLN A 648 -0.20 -6.84 -19.73
N THR A 649 -0.87 -5.96 -20.48
CA THR A 649 -2.27 -5.63 -20.24
C THR A 649 -3.17 -6.84 -20.47
N VAL A 650 -2.89 -7.64 -21.50
CA VAL A 650 -3.60 -8.90 -21.80
C VAL A 650 -3.31 -9.95 -20.72
N GLU A 651 -2.05 -10.15 -20.34
CA GLU A 651 -1.63 -11.10 -19.30
C GLU A 651 -2.37 -10.87 -17.98
N THR A 652 -2.53 -9.60 -17.61
CA THR A 652 -3.16 -9.23 -16.33
C THR A 652 -4.68 -9.14 -16.39
N GLY A 653 -5.29 -9.30 -17.57
CA GLY A 653 -6.73 -9.11 -17.77
C GLY A 653 -7.19 -7.67 -17.53
N SER A 654 -6.28 -6.69 -17.59
CA SER A 654 -6.56 -5.29 -17.32
C SER A 654 -7.24 -4.60 -18.49
N GLU A 655 -8.05 -3.57 -18.24
CA GLU A 655 -8.62 -2.72 -19.29
C GLU A 655 -7.55 -1.81 -19.90
N LEU A 656 -7.70 -1.49 -21.16
CA LEU A 656 -6.83 -0.55 -21.87
C LEU A 656 -6.97 0.87 -21.29
N LEU A 657 -5.85 1.56 -21.12
CA LEU A 657 -5.80 2.98 -20.77
C LEU A 657 -4.92 3.73 -21.79
N PHE A 658 -5.50 4.77 -22.38
CA PHE A 658 -4.76 5.77 -23.16
C PHE A 658 -4.98 7.14 -22.58
N ASP A 659 -3.93 7.95 -22.48
CA ASP A 659 -4.03 9.31 -21.97
C ASP A 659 -3.43 10.32 -22.95
N GLY A 660 -4.01 11.51 -23.03
CA GLY A 660 -3.52 12.42 -24.03
C GLY A 660 -3.99 13.86 -23.95
N ILE A 661 -3.30 14.65 -24.77
CA ILE A 661 -3.60 16.05 -25.05
C ILE A 661 -4.05 16.18 -26.52
N TYR A 662 -5.04 17.05 -26.76
CA TYR A 662 -5.52 17.32 -28.11
C TYR A 662 -4.63 18.30 -28.85
N GLU A 663 -4.11 19.29 -28.13
CA GLU A 663 -3.21 20.31 -28.68
C GLU A 663 -1.82 19.74 -28.98
N ASP A 664 -1.11 20.40 -29.89
CA ASP A 664 0.26 20.02 -30.24
C ASP A 664 1.21 20.16 -29.04
N SER A 665 2.14 19.23 -28.90
CA SER A 665 3.10 19.17 -27.81
C SER A 665 4.07 20.36 -27.75
N SER A 666 4.23 21.12 -28.84
CA SER A 666 5.01 22.37 -28.84
C SER A 666 4.51 23.39 -27.82
N LYS A 667 3.23 23.32 -27.41
CA LYS A 667 2.67 24.12 -26.33
C LYS A 667 3.26 23.81 -24.94
N LEU A 668 3.90 22.66 -24.78
CA LEU A 668 4.53 22.25 -23.53
C LEU A 668 5.96 22.80 -23.37
N ILE A 669 6.52 23.39 -24.41
CA ILE A 669 7.84 24.02 -24.37
C ILE A 669 7.80 25.11 -23.27
N GLU A 670 8.84 25.16 -22.45
CA GLU A 670 8.97 26.08 -21.30
C GLU A 670 7.93 25.89 -20.20
N THR A 671 7.30 24.71 -20.13
CA THR A 671 6.43 24.32 -19.02
C THR A 671 7.10 23.23 -18.16
N ASP A 672 6.55 22.98 -16.96
CA ASP A 672 7.00 21.90 -16.08
C ASP A 672 6.32 20.53 -16.41
N TYR A 673 5.70 20.39 -17.59
CA TYR A 673 4.87 19.22 -17.96
C TYR A 673 5.49 18.40 -19.10
N ASN A 674 6.81 18.22 -19.08
CA ASN A 674 7.56 17.47 -20.10
C ASN A 674 7.09 16.03 -20.26
N SER A 675 6.54 15.41 -19.19
CA SER A 675 5.97 14.06 -19.23
C SER A 675 4.76 13.92 -20.16
N LEU A 676 4.16 15.01 -20.62
CA LEU A 676 3.05 15.00 -21.57
C LEU A 676 3.50 15.18 -23.03
N TYR A 677 4.81 15.33 -23.29
CA TYR A 677 5.33 15.71 -24.62
C TYR A 677 4.96 14.72 -25.73
N SER A 678 4.99 13.43 -25.45
CA SER A 678 4.67 12.36 -26.40
C SER A 678 3.22 11.86 -26.30
N LYS A 679 2.35 12.58 -25.57
CA LYS A 679 0.96 12.18 -25.33
C LYS A 679 -0.06 12.87 -26.25
N THR A 680 0.35 13.45 -27.36
CA THR A 680 -0.60 14.03 -28.33
C THR A 680 -1.50 12.92 -28.90
N CYS A 681 -2.82 13.11 -28.82
CA CYS A 681 -3.82 12.10 -29.15
C CYS A 681 -3.66 11.46 -30.55
N ASN A 682 -3.26 12.22 -31.55
CA ASN A 682 -3.06 11.73 -32.91
C ASN A 682 -1.86 10.76 -33.03
N LEU A 683 -0.91 10.75 -32.10
CA LEU A 683 0.24 9.85 -32.13
C LEU A 683 -0.11 8.40 -31.80
N TRP A 684 -1.12 8.20 -30.97
CA TRP A 684 -1.49 6.87 -30.48
C TRP A 684 -2.90 6.40 -30.89
N ALA A 685 -3.73 7.29 -31.47
CA ALA A 685 -5.13 7.00 -31.79
C ALA A 685 -5.33 5.72 -32.60
N GLN A 686 -4.53 5.53 -33.67
CA GLN A 686 -4.63 4.36 -34.54
C GLN A 686 -4.30 3.08 -33.76
N ARG A 687 -3.23 3.08 -32.98
CA ARG A 687 -2.83 1.94 -32.14
C ARG A 687 -3.89 1.62 -31.07
N ALA A 688 -4.51 2.64 -30.47
CA ALA A 688 -5.58 2.42 -29.51
C ALA A 688 -6.78 1.69 -30.13
N ILE A 689 -7.16 2.04 -31.36
CA ILE A 689 -8.25 1.40 -32.11
C ILE A 689 -7.88 -0.05 -32.46
N GLU A 690 -6.64 -0.31 -32.88
CA GLU A 690 -6.14 -1.64 -33.20
C GLU A 690 -6.12 -2.54 -31.94
N ASN A 691 -5.50 -2.09 -30.86
CA ASN A 691 -5.50 -2.81 -29.58
C ASN A 691 -6.92 -3.07 -29.06
N TYR A 692 -7.81 -2.09 -29.19
CA TYR A 692 -9.22 -2.25 -28.82
C TYR A 692 -9.89 -3.39 -29.59
N LYS A 693 -9.75 -3.42 -30.91
CA LYS A 693 -10.37 -4.43 -31.77
C LYS A 693 -9.83 -5.83 -31.52
N GLU A 694 -8.53 -5.92 -31.23
CA GLU A 694 -7.85 -7.19 -30.99
C GLU A 694 -8.20 -7.78 -29.63
N TYR A 695 -8.22 -6.96 -28.57
CA TYR A 695 -8.31 -7.42 -27.19
C TYR A 695 -9.73 -7.49 -26.63
N MET A 696 -10.63 -6.61 -27.04
CA MET A 696 -11.99 -6.56 -26.45
C MET A 696 -12.78 -7.87 -26.56
N PRO A 697 -12.64 -8.71 -27.62
CA PRO A 697 -13.30 -10.01 -27.65
C PRO A 697 -12.90 -10.95 -26.51
N LEU A 698 -11.60 -10.99 -26.15
CA LEU A 698 -11.11 -11.74 -25.01
C LEU A 698 -11.57 -11.08 -23.70
N LEU A 699 -11.35 -9.77 -23.55
CA LEU A 699 -11.64 -9.05 -22.32
C LEU A 699 -13.12 -9.17 -21.92
N SER A 700 -14.04 -9.19 -22.90
CA SER A 700 -15.48 -9.39 -22.65
C SER A 700 -15.81 -10.76 -22.08
N LYS A 701 -14.99 -11.77 -22.31
CA LYS A 701 -15.15 -13.12 -21.72
C LYS A 701 -14.62 -13.22 -20.31
N ILE A 702 -13.52 -12.52 -19.99
CA ILE A 702 -12.77 -12.71 -18.74
C ILE A 702 -13.04 -11.65 -17.67
N SER A 703 -13.55 -10.46 -18.02
CA SER A 703 -13.62 -9.28 -17.14
C SER A 703 -14.29 -9.51 -15.77
N ASN A 704 -15.24 -10.46 -15.70
CA ASN A 704 -15.96 -10.79 -14.44
C ASN A 704 -15.53 -12.14 -13.83
N SER A 705 -14.45 -12.72 -14.34
CA SER A 705 -13.90 -14.01 -13.88
C SER A 705 -12.64 -13.80 -13.07
N THR A 706 -12.33 -14.70 -12.16
CA THR A 706 -11.09 -14.65 -11.38
C THR A 706 -9.98 -15.43 -12.05
N ILE A 707 -8.74 -14.97 -11.93
CA ILE A 707 -7.57 -15.73 -12.34
C ILE A 707 -7.33 -16.82 -11.31
N ILE A 708 -7.35 -18.08 -11.74
CA ILE A 708 -7.15 -19.28 -10.90
C ILE A 708 -5.83 -19.97 -11.17
N TYR A 709 -5.16 -19.63 -12.27
CA TYR A 709 -3.82 -20.12 -12.60
C TYR A 709 -3.07 -19.04 -13.39
N HIS A 710 -1.82 -18.83 -13.05
CA HIS A 710 -0.89 -17.94 -13.75
C HIS A 710 0.52 -18.52 -13.59
N LYS A 711 1.19 -18.78 -14.71
CA LYS A 711 2.54 -19.33 -14.70
C LYS A 711 3.34 -18.88 -15.91
N LYS A 712 4.57 -18.45 -15.68
CA LYS A 712 5.59 -18.32 -16.70
C LYS A 712 6.09 -19.73 -17.04
N ILE A 713 5.80 -20.21 -18.25
CA ILE A 713 6.22 -21.53 -18.74
C ILE A 713 7.72 -21.50 -19.05
N ASP A 714 8.17 -20.37 -19.61
CA ASP A 714 9.56 -19.97 -19.72
C ASP A 714 9.66 -18.44 -19.48
N GLN A 715 10.81 -17.84 -19.74
CA GLN A 715 11.01 -16.41 -19.47
C GLN A 715 10.04 -15.48 -20.20
N ASN A 716 9.48 -15.94 -21.34
CA ASN A 716 8.74 -15.09 -22.27
C ASN A 716 7.38 -15.67 -22.72
N LEU A 717 6.98 -16.82 -22.19
CA LEU A 717 5.70 -17.46 -22.47
C LEU A 717 4.89 -17.63 -21.18
N VAL A 718 3.70 -17.03 -21.11
CA VAL A 718 2.84 -17.01 -19.92
C VAL A 718 1.53 -17.70 -20.21
N TYR A 719 1.11 -18.58 -19.31
CA TYR A 719 -0.16 -19.29 -19.37
C TYR A 719 -1.08 -18.92 -18.22
N ILE A 720 -2.32 -18.56 -18.52
CA ILE A 720 -3.32 -18.08 -17.58
C ILE A 720 -4.60 -18.88 -17.74
N ILE A 721 -5.25 -19.24 -16.62
CA ILE A 721 -6.59 -19.86 -16.60
C ILE A 721 -7.52 -19.03 -15.73
N TYR A 722 -8.71 -18.79 -16.24
CA TYR A 722 -9.80 -18.12 -15.54
C TYR A 722 -10.83 -19.13 -14.99
N ASP A 723 -11.54 -18.76 -13.92
CA ASP A 723 -12.54 -19.62 -13.25
C ASP A 723 -13.74 -20.00 -14.14
N ASN A 724 -13.96 -19.30 -15.23
CA ASN A 724 -14.97 -19.61 -16.25
C ASN A 724 -14.49 -20.56 -17.36
N GLY A 725 -13.27 -21.10 -17.23
CA GLY A 725 -12.70 -22.06 -18.17
C GLY A 725 -11.95 -21.44 -19.36
N VAL A 726 -11.90 -20.12 -19.49
CA VAL A 726 -11.09 -19.46 -20.52
C VAL A 726 -9.61 -19.60 -20.19
N ASN A 727 -8.85 -20.06 -21.18
CA ASN A 727 -7.40 -20.19 -21.15
C ASN A 727 -6.79 -19.12 -22.04
N VAL A 728 -5.68 -18.53 -21.61
CA VAL A 728 -4.94 -17.50 -22.36
C VAL A 728 -3.46 -17.83 -22.37
N LEU A 729 -2.86 -17.74 -23.54
CA LEU A 729 -1.42 -17.89 -23.75
C LEU A 729 -0.86 -16.59 -24.30
N VAL A 730 0.11 -16.00 -23.62
CA VAL A 730 0.75 -14.73 -24.00
C VAL A 730 2.21 -15.01 -24.34
N ASN A 731 2.64 -14.58 -25.51
CA ASN A 731 3.99 -14.81 -26.03
C ASN A 731 4.74 -13.47 -26.20
N TYR A 732 5.76 -13.28 -25.39
CA TYR A 732 6.67 -12.13 -25.47
C TYR A 732 7.88 -12.36 -26.39
N GLU A 733 8.01 -13.53 -27.03
CA GLU A 733 9.09 -13.84 -27.95
C GLU A 733 8.89 -13.25 -29.36
N ALA A 734 9.99 -13.08 -30.08
CA ALA A 734 9.99 -12.66 -31.47
C ALA A 734 9.60 -13.79 -32.47
N ASP A 735 9.51 -15.01 -31.98
CA ASP A 735 9.12 -16.20 -32.74
C ASP A 735 7.78 -16.74 -32.20
N ALA A 736 7.03 -17.46 -33.08
CA ALA A 736 5.83 -18.14 -32.67
C ALA A 736 6.16 -19.28 -31.66
N ALA A 737 5.30 -19.46 -30.67
CA ALA A 737 5.44 -20.51 -29.65
C ALA A 737 4.21 -21.43 -29.64
N SER A 738 4.32 -22.57 -28.96
CA SER A 738 3.19 -23.45 -28.70
C SER A 738 3.26 -24.07 -27.32
N PHE A 739 2.13 -24.24 -26.68
CA PHE A 739 2.01 -24.90 -25.39
C PHE A 739 0.74 -25.79 -25.38
N GLU A 740 0.87 -27.05 -24.95
CA GLU A 740 -0.21 -28.04 -24.89
C GLU A 740 -1.02 -28.19 -26.19
N GLY A 741 -0.39 -27.99 -27.38
CA GLY A 741 -1.01 -28.08 -28.69
C GLY A 741 -1.70 -26.80 -29.18
N HIS A 742 -1.65 -25.71 -28.40
CA HIS A 742 -2.15 -24.39 -28.80
C HIS A 742 -1.00 -23.51 -29.26
N GLU A 743 -1.17 -22.92 -30.45
CA GLU A 743 -0.17 -22.02 -31.05
C GLU A 743 -0.46 -20.56 -30.65
N VAL A 744 0.59 -19.78 -30.52
CA VAL A 744 0.55 -18.33 -30.31
C VAL A 744 1.57 -17.67 -31.23
N SER A 745 1.18 -16.60 -31.89
CA SER A 745 2.08 -15.82 -32.78
C SER A 745 3.19 -15.13 -31.98
N ALA A 746 4.26 -14.77 -32.69
CA ALA A 746 5.30 -13.90 -32.17
C ALA A 746 4.70 -12.59 -31.64
N LYS A 747 5.14 -12.14 -30.45
CA LYS A 747 4.66 -10.91 -29.81
C LYS A 747 3.12 -10.82 -29.84
N GLY A 748 2.44 -11.89 -29.41
CA GLY A 748 0.98 -12.00 -29.51
C GLY A 748 0.35 -12.81 -28.38
N PHE A 749 -0.94 -13.02 -28.47
CA PHE A 749 -1.69 -13.88 -27.55
C PHE A 749 -2.70 -14.75 -28.29
N SER A 750 -3.07 -15.86 -27.66
CA SER A 750 -4.18 -16.71 -28.11
C SER A 750 -5.02 -17.13 -26.91
N TYR A 751 -6.29 -17.50 -27.16
CA TYR A 751 -7.20 -17.94 -26.10
C TYR A 751 -8.21 -18.97 -26.61
N TRP A 752 -8.66 -19.84 -25.69
CA TRP A 752 -9.64 -20.90 -25.97
C TRP A 752 -10.44 -21.23 -24.70
N GLU A 753 -11.52 -22.00 -24.85
CA GLU A 753 -12.39 -22.49 -23.77
C GLU A 753 -12.25 -24.00 -23.62
#